data_e0938b3fffd3eee46f94ada55fe4ac0d
#
_entry.id   e0938b3fffd3eee46f94ada55fe4ac0d
#
_cell.length_a   1.000
_cell.length_b   1.000
_cell.length_c   1.000
_cell.angle_alpha   90.00
_cell.angle_beta   90.00
_cell.angle_gamma   90.00
#
_symmetry.space_group_name_H-M   'P 1'
#
loop_
_entity.id
_entity.type
_entity.pdbx_description
1 polymer ?
#
loop_
_entity_poly.entity_id
_entity_poly.type
_entity_poly.pdbx_seq_one_letter_code
_entity_poly.pdbx_strand_id
1 'polypeptide(L)'
;QTMRLETSPMNVIDTTFGATWLIRMIITSILFGIWFWMERKQRLSTKKHIPMLIVSLMLIFTTTMMGHGASTELSAPIILDYVHNLLASVWIGGVIFFGFVLLPTLASLDGIQKSKAILAILPRYSGMIIIALGILIITGPLLLWFLESDVSSLTNSTYGSLIIAKIMLAIVMIGFGAFYQFKIQKPAERNLKSGNMFTFNKLSKLLKTEAMVGIVLLGVVALLVNSSLPAGEIQTVDAQDITFGFSSNLFSEKAKFDVLLVPASVGQNTISVLVSNVSGEPLSDISSLKIKVSNPQRNIAPIEVSIVEQKLDNETRFEGDITFGFAGTWQIEIEAQRNQTVNEGIIFDILVKPTLSEIRTEITEYDFPDPDSAPLYPRFDGDNTIWISDAAKPQLWEFTLDDQQFKSHEFNGLTTIFIDIDQNGKVWFTDTPNSMIGSFDPKTEKFETIEIPILDIISEQSIPIAVKADFEDRIWVALVDKNKLLAYNQNTNNFDKFLVIETEESGPSALLVDDGGNVWFAEALAGKIGVVDSKTFEITEFVPDAPLNEPFALLFDKSGSLWISEHTGPGITKFDPILETFERVKAPNPESLPFGLAIDKYDNIWFGQHITDELAVYDPYNDQLIEVSIPTPESFTQFTTSDNDGNIWFVEQRGKKLGVVSISSVPSQAKAVIDSSDELQLNYAEIVSPLIAAGIIATSLFFVKSVHDKRRIDELLQNDVTKSS
;
A
#
# COMPACT_ATOMS: atom_id res chain seq x y z
N GLN A 1 -13.41 0.19 -14.31
CA GLN A 1 -11.99 -0.25 -14.30
C GLN A 1 -11.60 -0.86 -15.63
N THR A 2 -12.32 -1.83 -16.20
CA THR A 2 -12.01 -2.42 -17.52
C THR A 2 -11.84 -1.40 -18.63
N MET A 3 -12.63 -0.31 -18.64
CA MET A 3 -12.49 0.77 -19.64
C MET A 3 -11.28 1.70 -19.41
N ARG A 4 -10.74 1.76 -18.16
CA ARG A 4 -9.56 2.59 -17.84
C ARG A 4 -8.23 1.87 -18.04
N LEU A 5 -8.23 0.53 -17.96
CA LEU A 5 -7.01 -0.28 -17.96
C LEU A 5 -6.82 -1.08 -19.26
N GLU A 6 -7.74 -0.95 -20.25
CA GLU A 6 -7.76 -1.77 -21.48
C GLU A 6 -7.66 -3.30 -21.24
N THR A 7 -7.99 -3.76 -20.02
CA THR A 7 -7.85 -5.16 -19.59
C THR A 7 -9.12 -5.98 -19.87
N SER A 8 -8.94 -7.27 -20.08
CA SER A 8 -10.06 -8.23 -20.20
C SER A 8 -10.96 -8.20 -18.95
N PRO A 9 -12.30 -8.33 -19.09
CA PRO A 9 -13.20 -8.46 -17.92
C PRO A 9 -12.83 -9.62 -16.97
N MET A 10 -12.17 -10.66 -17.48
CA MET A 10 -11.72 -11.81 -16.68
C MET A 10 -10.63 -11.39 -15.69
N ASN A 11 -9.65 -10.60 -16.10
CA ASN A 11 -8.55 -10.16 -15.23
C ASN A 11 -9.00 -9.24 -14.09
N VAL A 12 -10.18 -8.58 -14.21
CA VAL A 12 -10.75 -7.80 -13.11
C VAL A 12 -11.40 -8.68 -12.05
N ILE A 13 -11.89 -9.86 -12.43
CA ILE A 13 -12.54 -10.80 -11.51
C ILE A 13 -11.53 -11.42 -10.54
N ASP A 14 -10.29 -11.60 -10.98
CA ASP A 14 -9.20 -12.20 -10.20
C ASP A 14 -8.58 -11.22 -9.17
N THR A 15 -8.96 -9.94 -9.24
CA THR A 15 -8.59 -8.96 -8.22
C THR A 15 -9.48 -9.06 -6.98
N THR A 16 -8.97 -8.65 -5.80
CA THR A 16 -9.74 -8.53 -4.54
C THR A 16 -11.01 -7.71 -4.73
N PHE A 17 -10.95 -6.66 -5.57
CA PHE A 17 -12.11 -5.84 -5.94
C PHE A 17 -13.10 -6.63 -6.78
N GLY A 18 -12.65 -7.35 -7.81
CA GLY A 18 -13.50 -8.15 -8.69
C GLY A 18 -14.16 -9.32 -7.98
N ALA A 19 -13.42 -10.03 -7.13
CA ALA A 19 -13.96 -11.08 -6.27
C ALA A 19 -15.06 -10.56 -5.34
N THR A 20 -14.82 -9.43 -4.67
CA THR A 20 -15.81 -8.79 -3.79
C THR A 20 -17.03 -8.32 -4.57
N TRP A 21 -16.85 -7.80 -5.79
CA TRP A 21 -17.92 -7.41 -6.70
C TRP A 21 -18.79 -8.61 -7.10
N LEU A 22 -18.18 -9.75 -7.44
CA LEU A 22 -18.88 -11.01 -7.72
C LEU A 22 -19.69 -11.49 -6.53
N ILE A 23 -19.11 -11.53 -5.33
CA ILE A 23 -19.80 -11.86 -4.08
C ILE A 23 -21.02 -10.95 -3.89
N ARG A 24 -20.87 -9.65 -4.13
CA ARG A 24 -21.95 -8.67 -4.05
C ARG A 24 -23.08 -8.96 -5.04
N MET A 25 -22.76 -9.33 -6.28
CA MET A 25 -23.76 -9.72 -7.29
C MET A 25 -24.53 -10.98 -6.86
N ILE A 26 -23.85 -11.96 -6.30
CA ILE A 26 -24.48 -13.19 -5.77
C ILE A 26 -25.42 -12.85 -4.60
N ILE A 27 -24.95 -12.07 -3.61
CA ILE A 27 -25.75 -11.65 -2.45
C ILE A 27 -26.98 -10.85 -2.90
N THR A 28 -26.81 -9.95 -3.88
CA THR A 28 -27.92 -9.17 -4.46
C THR A 28 -28.94 -10.07 -5.13
N SER A 29 -28.49 -11.08 -5.87
CA SER A 29 -29.36 -12.07 -6.52
C SER A 29 -30.14 -12.92 -5.50
N ILE A 30 -29.47 -13.32 -4.41
CA ILE A 30 -30.12 -14.01 -3.28
C ILE A 30 -31.17 -13.13 -2.62
N LEU A 31 -30.87 -11.86 -2.38
CA LEU A 31 -31.82 -10.89 -1.81
C LEU A 31 -33.08 -10.75 -2.67
N PHE A 32 -32.87 -10.62 -3.99
CA PHE A 32 -33.97 -10.54 -4.96
C PHE A 32 -34.78 -11.85 -5.01
N GLY A 33 -34.12 -13.00 -4.94
CA GLY A 33 -34.77 -14.30 -4.87
C GLY A 33 -35.65 -14.47 -3.60
N ILE A 34 -35.14 -14.04 -2.43
CA ILE A 34 -35.87 -14.05 -1.17
C ILE A 34 -37.10 -13.13 -1.26
N TRP A 35 -36.93 -11.91 -1.79
CA TRP A 35 -37.99 -10.95 -1.99
C TRP A 35 -39.09 -11.55 -2.89
N PHE A 36 -38.73 -12.09 -4.06
CA PHE A 36 -39.68 -12.71 -5.01
C PHE A 36 -40.42 -13.92 -4.41
N TRP A 37 -39.73 -14.75 -3.63
CA TRP A 37 -40.31 -15.88 -2.93
C TRP A 37 -41.32 -15.42 -1.85
N MET A 38 -41.02 -14.34 -1.13
CA MET A 38 -41.89 -13.74 -0.12
C MET A 38 -43.16 -13.16 -0.73
N GLU A 39 -43.06 -12.45 -1.86
CA GLU A 39 -44.15 -11.87 -2.62
C GLU A 39 -45.19 -12.94 -3.02
N ARG A 40 -44.69 -14.08 -3.53
CA ARG A 40 -45.57 -15.18 -3.97
C ARG A 40 -46.36 -15.85 -2.83
N LYS A 41 -45.88 -15.82 -1.59
CA LYS A 41 -46.51 -16.56 -0.46
C LYS A 41 -47.50 -15.77 0.37
N GLN A 42 -47.74 -14.49 0.09
CA GLN A 42 -48.74 -13.59 0.70
C GLN A 42 -48.98 -13.71 2.23
N ARG A 43 -48.08 -14.34 3.00
CA ARG A 43 -48.18 -14.46 4.46
C ARG A 43 -47.22 -13.51 5.16
N LEU A 44 -47.76 -12.40 5.65
CA LEU A 44 -47.08 -11.39 6.46
C LEU A 44 -46.77 -11.95 7.88
N SER A 45 -45.61 -12.50 8.09
CA SER A 45 -45.08 -12.83 9.41
C SER A 45 -43.76 -12.11 9.61
N THR A 46 -43.63 -11.38 10.72
CA THR A 46 -42.41 -10.59 11.09
C THR A 46 -41.15 -11.43 11.05
N LYS A 47 -41.24 -12.72 11.46
CA LYS A 47 -40.07 -13.63 11.45
C LYS A 47 -39.54 -13.98 10.06
N LYS A 48 -40.30 -13.79 9.00
CA LYS A 48 -39.87 -14.07 7.61
C LYS A 48 -39.00 -12.97 7.02
N HIS A 49 -38.97 -11.77 7.61
CA HIS A 49 -38.11 -10.67 7.18
C HIS A 49 -36.70 -10.77 7.73
N ILE A 50 -36.42 -11.66 8.71
CA ILE A 50 -35.11 -11.83 9.32
C ILE A 50 -34.03 -12.26 8.28
N PRO A 51 -34.27 -13.26 7.40
CA PRO A 51 -33.28 -13.61 6.37
C PRO A 51 -32.96 -12.46 5.43
N MET A 52 -33.97 -11.67 5.04
CA MET A 52 -33.78 -10.50 4.20
C MET A 52 -32.92 -9.44 4.89
N LEU A 53 -33.14 -9.21 6.19
CA LEU A 53 -32.31 -8.31 7.00
C LEU A 53 -30.85 -8.79 7.07
N ILE A 54 -30.63 -10.09 7.34
CA ILE A 54 -29.27 -10.67 7.40
C ILE A 54 -28.55 -10.50 6.07
N VAL A 55 -29.19 -10.82 4.94
CA VAL A 55 -28.60 -10.68 3.61
C VAL A 55 -28.31 -9.21 3.28
N SER A 56 -29.19 -8.28 3.71
CA SER A 56 -28.94 -6.84 3.54
C SER A 56 -27.75 -6.35 4.35
N LEU A 57 -27.53 -6.84 5.57
CA LEU A 57 -26.37 -6.54 6.39
C LEU A 57 -25.07 -7.06 5.74
N MET A 58 -25.09 -8.27 5.17
CA MET A 58 -23.97 -8.80 4.39
C MET A 58 -23.68 -7.95 3.15
N LEU A 59 -24.72 -7.46 2.46
CA LEU A 59 -24.55 -6.59 1.31
C LEU A 59 -23.88 -5.26 1.68
N ILE A 60 -24.23 -4.66 2.82
CA ILE A 60 -23.58 -3.45 3.34
C ILE A 60 -22.11 -3.75 3.70
N PHE A 61 -21.83 -4.93 4.28
CA PHE A 61 -20.46 -5.33 4.58
C PHE A 61 -19.57 -5.42 3.34
N THR A 62 -20.09 -5.92 2.21
CA THR A 62 -19.36 -5.90 0.94
C THR A 62 -19.05 -4.49 0.45
N THR A 63 -19.83 -3.48 0.82
CA THR A 63 -19.56 -2.08 0.47
C THR A 63 -18.34 -1.56 1.23
N THR A 64 -18.22 -1.92 2.51
CA THR A 64 -17.06 -1.59 3.35
C THR A 64 -15.79 -2.26 2.82
N MET A 65 -15.87 -3.54 2.40
CA MET A 65 -14.72 -4.26 1.83
C MET A 65 -14.24 -3.70 0.48
N MET A 66 -15.05 -2.92 -0.20
CA MET A 66 -14.69 -2.22 -1.44
C MET A 66 -14.26 -0.76 -1.20
N GLY A 67 -14.40 -0.26 0.02
CA GLY A 67 -14.05 1.11 0.41
C GLY A 67 -12.60 1.24 0.86
N HIS A 68 -12.11 2.48 0.92
CA HIS A 68 -10.73 2.79 1.34
C HIS A 68 -10.38 2.32 2.76
N GLY A 69 -11.38 2.14 3.64
CA GLY A 69 -11.16 1.58 4.99
C GLY A 69 -10.63 0.14 5.00
N ALA A 70 -10.84 -0.62 3.92
CA ALA A 70 -10.36 -1.98 3.78
C ALA A 70 -8.90 -2.08 3.31
N SER A 71 -8.30 -0.97 2.86
CA SER A 71 -6.88 -0.92 2.46
C SER A 71 -5.93 -0.69 3.63
N THR A 72 -6.46 -0.48 4.84
CA THR A 72 -5.65 -0.32 6.05
C THR A 72 -5.46 -1.67 6.74
N GLU A 73 -4.28 -1.95 7.25
CA GLU A 73 -3.98 -3.18 8.02
C GLU A 73 -4.72 -3.23 9.36
N LEU A 74 -5.33 -2.12 9.81
CA LEU A 74 -6.04 -2.00 11.06
C LEU A 74 -7.51 -2.44 10.93
N SER A 75 -7.99 -3.28 11.85
CA SER A 75 -9.40 -3.70 11.91
C SER A 75 -10.38 -2.57 12.35
N ALA A 76 -9.88 -1.56 13.05
CA ALA A 76 -10.71 -0.46 13.56
C ALA A 76 -11.36 0.40 12.47
N PRO A 77 -10.68 0.85 11.40
CA PRO A 77 -11.31 1.56 10.29
C PRO A 77 -12.40 0.76 9.59
N ILE A 78 -12.21 -0.56 9.42
CA ILE A 78 -13.18 -1.45 8.78
C ILE A 78 -14.49 -1.49 9.60
N ILE A 79 -14.39 -1.67 10.91
CA ILE A 79 -15.56 -1.71 11.80
C ILE A 79 -16.28 -0.35 11.79
N LEU A 80 -15.50 0.73 11.85
CA LEU A 80 -16.02 2.09 11.87
C LEU A 80 -16.76 2.43 10.56
N ASP A 81 -16.18 2.06 9.41
CA ASP A 81 -16.79 2.24 8.09
C ASP A 81 -18.06 1.39 7.93
N TYR A 82 -18.06 0.15 8.42
CA TYR A 82 -19.25 -0.68 8.41
C TYR A 82 -20.41 -0.06 9.21
N VAL A 83 -20.13 0.44 10.41
CA VAL A 83 -21.13 1.13 11.25
C VAL A 83 -21.62 2.40 10.57
N HIS A 84 -20.72 3.19 9.98
CA HIS A 84 -21.05 4.41 9.23
C HIS A 84 -21.97 4.09 8.05
N ASN A 85 -21.61 3.13 7.21
CA ASN A 85 -22.39 2.72 6.04
C ASN A 85 -23.76 2.13 6.41
N LEU A 86 -23.85 1.36 7.51
CA LEU A 86 -25.08 0.82 8.03
C LEU A 86 -26.06 1.94 8.44
N LEU A 87 -25.59 2.88 9.23
CA LEU A 87 -26.42 3.99 9.73
C LEU A 87 -26.81 4.96 8.62
N ALA A 88 -25.91 5.24 7.68
CA ALA A 88 -26.22 6.03 6.48
C ALA A 88 -27.29 5.35 5.61
N SER A 89 -27.23 4.02 5.46
CA SER A 89 -28.21 3.23 4.72
C SER A 89 -29.60 3.28 5.38
N VAL A 90 -29.66 3.21 6.72
CA VAL A 90 -30.91 3.35 7.47
C VAL A 90 -31.48 4.76 7.32
N TRP A 91 -30.66 5.80 7.39
CA TRP A 91 -31.10 7.18 7.22
C TRP A 91 -31.60 7.47 5.81
N ILE A 92 -30.74 7.35 4.80
CA ILE A 92 -31.06 7.72 3.41
C ILE A 92 -32.12 6.76 2.83
N GLY A 93 -31.95 5.44 3.03
CA GLY A 93 -32.88 4.42 2.59
C GLY A 93 -34.29 4.59 3.22
N GLY A 94 -34.31 4.96 4.49
CA GLY A 94 -35.58 5.27 5.18
C GLY A 94 -36.28 6.49 4.61
N VAL A 95 -35.58 7.59 4.34
CA VAL A 95 -36.16 8.80 3.71
C VAL A 95 -36.72 8.47 2.33
N ILE A 96 -35.98 7.69 1.52
CA ILE A 96 -36.44 7.21 0.21
C ILE A 96 -37.72 6.34 0.35
N PHE A 97 -37.72 5.39 1.29
CA PHE A 97 -38.88 4.55 1.57
C PHE A 97 -40.09 5.37 1.97
N PHE A 98 -39.93 6.34 2.87
CA PHE A 98 -41.02 7.22 3.29
C PHE A 98 -41.57 8.04 2.13
N GLY A 99 -40.71 8.66 1.32
CA GLY A 99 -41.11 9.53 0.23
C GLY A 99 -41.79 8.82 -0.93
N PHE A 100 -41.27 7.65 -1.32
CA PHE A 100 -41.71 6.98 -2.56
C PHE A 100 -42.56 5.72 -2.33
N VAL A 101 -42.56 5.12 -1.13
CA VAL A 101 -43.33 3.89 -0.84
C VAL A 101 -44.43 4.17 0.18
N LEU A 102 -44.06 4.60 1.40
CA LEU A 102 -45.02 4.71 2.50
C LEU A 102 -46.07 5.79 2.27
N LEU A 103 -45.66 7.01 1.90
CA LEU A 103 -46.63 8.10 1.69
C LEU A 103 -47.61 7.85 0.53
N PRO A 104 -47.19 7.33 -0.64
CA PRO A 104 -48.12 6.94 -1.69
C PRO A 104 -49.11 5.86 -1.22
N THR A 105 -48.64 4.86 -0.46
CA THR A 105 -49.50 3.81 0.08
C THR A 105 -50.53 4.37 1.07
N LEU A 106 -50.14 5.29 1.95
CA LEU A 106 -51.04 5.97 2.89
C LEU A 106 -51.99 6.95 2.20
N ALA A 107 -51.74 7.34 0.94
CA ALA A 107 -52.59 8.26 0.20
C ALA A 107 -54.04 7.71 -0.02
N SER A 108 -54.19 6.39 -0.04
CA SER A 108 -55.48 5.71 -0.21
C SER A 108 -56.36 5.68 1.05
N LEU A 109 -55.83 6.08 2.23
CA LEU A 109 -56.58 6.10 3.49
C LEU A 109 -57.43 7.38 3.63
N ASP A 110 -58.53 7.30 4.43
CA ASP A 110 -59.30 8.46 4.81
C ASP A 110 -58.47 9.49 5.60
N GLY A 111 -58.84 10.78 5.53
CA GLY A 111 -58.06 11.89 6.04
C GLY A 111 -57.62 11.77 7.51
N ILE A 112 -58.52 11.28 8.39
CA ILE A 112 -58.24 11.07 9.82
C ILE A 112 -57.34 9.85 10.02
N GLN A 113 -57.62 8.74 9.36
CA GLN A 113 -56.81 7.51 9.45
C GLN A 113 -55.40 7.74 8.92
N LYS A 114 -55.27 8.48 7.81
CA LYS A 114 -53.98 8.90 7.25
C LYS A 114 -53.17 9.72 8.23
N SER A 115 -53.79 10.72 8.87
CA SER A 115 -53.11 11.58 9.85
C SER A 115 -52.64 10.78 11.08
N LYS A 116 -53.47 9.86 11.59
CA LYS A 116 -53.14 8.96 12.71
C LYS A 116 -51.98 8.04 12.34
N ALA A 117 -51.97 7.43 11.16
CA ALA A 117 -50.91 6.53 10.70
C ALA A 117 -49.58 7.27 10.57
N ILE A 118 -49.55 8.47 10.00
CA ILE A 118 -48.37 9.28 9.85
C ILE A 118 -47.80 9.68 11.23
N LEU A 119 -48.64 10.17 12.13
CA LEU A 119 -48.19 10.59 13.47
C LEU A 119 -47.78 9.41 14.36
N ALA A 120 -48.21 8.19 14.08
CA ALA A 120 -47.74 6.99 14.79
C ALA A 120 -46.35 6.51 14.31
N ILE A 121 -46.07 6.64 13.02
CA ILE A 121 -44.84 6.06 12.42
C ILE A 121 -43.68 7.06 12.38
N LEU A 122 -43.95 8.27 11.93
CA LEU A 122 -42.91 9.24 11.59
C LEU A 122 -42.11 9.75 12.79
N PRO A 123 -42.69 10.00 13.98
CA PRO A 123 -41.89 10.39 15.16
C PRO A 123 -40.97 9.27 15.66
N ARG A 124 -41.39 8.00 15.55
CA ARG A 124 -40.56 6.85 15.91
C ARG A 124 -39.36 6.71 15.00
N TYR A 125 -39.58 6.85 13.70
CA TYR A 125 -38.54 6.86 12.70
C TYR A 125 -37.59 8.06 12.92
N SER A 126 -38.10 9.26 13.12
CA SER A 126 -37.30 10.46 13.38
C SER A 126 -36.39 10.30 14.60
N GLY A 127 -36.89 9.68 15.69
CA GLY A 127 -36.07 9.39 16.87
C GLY A 127 -34.89 8.45 16.57
N MET A 128 -35.10 7.42 15.76
CA MET A 128 -34.04 6.51 15.32
C MET A 128 -32.99 7.21 14.44
N ILE A 129 -33.45 8.05 13.52
CA ILE A 129 -32.56 8.83 12.65
C ILE A 129 -31.68 9.80 13.42
N ILE A 130 -32.20 10.45 14.47
CA ILE A 130 -31.42 11.39 15.30
C ILE A 130 -30.24 10.66 15.98
N ILE A 131 -30.49 9.45 16.49
CA ILE A 131 -29.42 8.63 17.08
C ILE A 131 -28.41 8.23 15.99
N ALA A 132 -28.89 7.77 14.82
CA ALA A 132 -28.03 7.43 13.71
C ALA A 132 -27.17 8.61 13.23
N LEU A 133 -27.74 9.81 13.11
CA LEU A 133 -27.03 11.03 12.76
C LEU A 133 -25.96 11.41 13.79
N GLY A 134 -26.24 11.29 15.09
CA GLY A 134 -25.25 11.55 16.13
C GLY A 134 -24.04 10.64 15.99
N ILE A 135 -24.23 9.36 15.70
CA ILE A 135 -23.13 8.42 15.47
C ILE A 135 -22.43 8.72 14.13
N LEU A 136 -23.16 9.08 13.07
CA LEU A 136 -22.57 9.46 11.78
C LEU A 136 -21.68 10.69 11.86
N ILE A 137 -22.06 11.69 12.67
CA ILE A 137 -21.26 12.90 12.92
C ILE A 137 -19.94 12.56 13.65
N ILE A 138 -19.92 11.51 14.46
CA ILE A 138 -18.73 11.04 15.14
C ILE A 138 -17.88 10.17 14.22
N THR A 139 -18.49 9.19 13.53
CA THR A 139 -17.78 8.22 12.72
C THR A 139 -17.20 8.82 11.44
N GLY A 140 -17.82 9.85 10.87
CA GLY A 140 -17.32 10.50 9.65
C GLY A 140 -15.94 11.15 9.81
N PRO A 141 -15.74 12.09 10.76
CA PRO A 141 -14.42 12.66 11.03
C PRO A 141 -13.37 11.64 11.50
N LEU A 142 -13.78 10.63 12.29
CA LEU A 142 -12.87 9.55 12.69
C LEU A 142 -12.39 8.72 11.49
N LEU A 143 -13.26 8.37 10.56
CA LEU A 143 -12.88 7.69 9.33
C LEU A 143 -11.94 8.54 8.49
N LEU A 144 -12.23 9.84 8.38
CA LEU A 144 -11.36 10.74 7.65
C LEU A 144 -9.97 10.80 8.28
N TRP A 145 -9.88 10.84 9.60
CA TRP A 145 -8.60 10.84 10.32
C TRP A 145 -7.79 9.55 10.12
N PHE A 146 -8.45 8.38 10.04
CA PHE A 146 -7.77 7.10 9.75
C PHE A 146 -7.31 6.98 8.30
N LEU A 147 -8.00 7.63 7.36
CA LEU A 147 -7.74 7.49 5.93
C LEU A 147 -6.84 8.59 5.38
N GLU A 148 -6.85 9.76 5.98
CA GLU A 148 -6.09 10.93 5.56
C GLU A 148 -5.73 11.78 6.78
N SER A 149 -4.46 11.84 7.10
CA SER A 149 -3.95 12.62 8.23
C SER A 149 -3.80 14.11 7.90
N ASP A 150 -3.68 14.45 6.61
CA ASP A 150 -3.50 15.84 6.16
C ASP A 150 -4.80 16.44 5.62
N VAL A 151 -5.37 17.37 6.40
CA VAL A 151 -6.59 18.09 6.05
C VAL A 151 -6.38 19.07 4.89
N SER A 152 -5.15 19.53 4.66
CA SER A 152 -4.84 20.50 3.58
C SER A 152 -4.95 19.84 2.21
N SER A 153 -4.58 18.58 2.09
CA SER A 153 -4.70 17.78 0.85
C SER A 153 -6.16 17.54 0.43
N LEU A 154 -7.10 17.62 1.39
CA LEU A 154 -8.53 17.47 1.12
C LEU A 154 -9.13 18.65 0.36
N THR A 155 -8.58 19.87 0.49
CA THR A 155 -9.13 21.06 -0.18
C THR A 155 -8.73 21.13 -1.65
N ASN A 156 -7.64 20.47 -2.04
CA ASN A 156 -7.02 20.59 -3.37
C ASN A 156 -7.16 19.31 -4.23
N SER A 157 -7.81 18.27 -3.71
CA SER A 157 -7.98 17.01 -4.44
C SER A 157 -9.43 16.78 -4.91
N THR A 158 -9.59 15.98 -5.96
CA THR A 158 -10.91 15.50 -6.41
C THR A 158 -11.64 14.75 -5.30
N TYR A 159 -10.92 13.96 -4.51
CA TYR A 159 -11.43 13.24 -3.35
C TYR A 159 -11.98 14.19 -2.28
N GLY A 160 -11.22 15.21 -1.92
CA GLY A 160 -11.63 16.22 -0.95
C GLY A 160 -12.84 17.03 -1.41
N SER A 161 -12.89 17.42 -2.70
CA SER A 161 -14.05 18.10 -3.29
C SER A 161 -15.32 17.26 -3.18
N LEU A 162 -15.22 15.94 -3.37
CA LEU A 162 -16.35 15.00 -3.22
C LEU A 162 -16.75 14.85 -1.75
N ILE A 163 -15.82 14.86 -0.79
CA ILE A 163 -16.11 14.88 0.65
C ILE A 163 -16.87 16.15 1.03
N ILE A 164 -16.41 17.32 0.58
CA ILE A 164 -17.08 18.58 0.83
C ILE A 164 -18.51 18.56 0.26
N ALA A 165 -18.69 18.08 -0.98
CA ALA A 165 -20.00 17.92 -1.59
C ALA A 165 -20.91 16.97 -0.77
N LYS A 166 -20.38 15.85 -0.29
CA LYS A 166 -21.07 14.89 0.60
C LYS A 166 -21.54 15.57 1.88
N ILE A 167 -20.67 16.34 2.54
CA ILE A 167 -20.98 17.06 3.79
C ILE A 167 -22.05 18.10 3.53
N MET A 168 -21.93 18.89 2.47
CA MET A 168 -22.93 19.93 2.13
C MET A 168 -24.31 19.33 1.86
N LEU A 169 -24.41 18.24 1.11
CA LEU A 169 -25.67 17.53 0.85
C LEU A 169 -26.25 16.95 2.15
N ALA A 170 -25.41 16.40 3.03
CA ALA A 170 -25.84 15.90 4.33
C ALA A 170 -26.44 17.03 5.21
N ILE A 171 -25.78 18.21 5.25
CA ILE A 171 -26.31 19.39 5.97
C ILE A 171 -27.66 19.82 5.42
N VAL A 172 -27.85 19.82 4.10
CA VAL A 172 -29.15 20.12 3.46
C VAL A 172 -30.22 19.13 3.90
N MET A 173 -29.90 17.82 3.91
CA MET A 173 -30.85 16.78 4.38
C MET A 173 -31.19 16.95 5.87
N ILE A 174 -30.22 17.23 6.72
CA ILE A 174 -30.45 17.55 8.15
C ILE A 174 -31.37 18.76 8.29
N GLY A 175 -31.18 19.80 7.46
CA GLY A 175 -32.04 20.98 7.38
C GLY A 175 -33.52 20.62 7.05
N PHE A 176 -33.75 19.72 6.10
CA PHE A 176 -35.09 19.21 5.80
C PHE A 176 -35.70 18.47 7.01
N GLY A 177 -34.93 17.59 7.66
CA GLY A 177 -35.38 16.86 8.85
C GLY A 177 -35.73 17.81 10.02
N ALA A 178 -34.89 18.83 10.27
CA ALA A 178 -35.16 19.85 11.28
C ALA A 178 -36.42 20.67 10.95
N PHE A 179 -36.53 21.14 9.70
CA PHE A 179 -37.75 21.86 9.24
C PHE A 179 -39.00 21.02 9.44
N TYR A 180 -38.95 19.73 9.06
CA TYR A 180 -40.05 18.81 9.29
C TYR A 180 -40.42 18.73 10.78
N GLN A 181 -39.51 18.51 11.66
CA GLN A 181 -39.73 18.33 13.09
C GLN A 181 -40.32 19.58 13.75
N PHE A 182 -39.78 20.76 13.45
CA PHE A 182 -40.19 22.01 14.10
C PHE A 182 -41.42 22.68 13.46
N LYS A 183 -41.56 22.60 12.14
CA LYS A 183 -42.60 23.36 11.40
C LYS A 183 -43.79 22.53 10.95
N ILE A 184 -43.66 21.18 10.88
CA ILE A 184 -44.75 20.32 10.37
C ILE A 184 -45.29 19.42 11.46
N GLN A 185 -44.46 18.70 12.19
CA GLN A 185 -44.91 17.72 13.19
C GLN A 185 -45.73 18.38 14.32
N LYS A 186 -45.20 19.44 14.95
CA LYS A 186 -45.88 20.14 16.06
C LYS A 186 -47.27 20.73 15.67
N PRO A 187 -47.39 21.43 14.52
CA PRO A 187 -48.70 21.88 14.04
C PRO A 187 -49.65 20.73 13.70
N ALA A 188 -49.15 19.62 13.11
CA ALA A 188 -49.94 18.44 12.79
C ALA A 188 -50.55 17.79 14.04
N GLU A 189 -49.79 17.66 15.13
CA GLU A 189 -50.27 17.15 16.41
C GLU A 189 -51.36 18.06 17.02
N ARG A 190 -51.24 19.39 16.92
CA ARG A 190 -52.24 20.37 17.39
C ARG A 190 -53.51 20.28 16.56
N ASN A 191 -53.39 20.19 15.23
CA ASN A 191 -54.54 20.10 14.32
C ASN A 191 -55.33 18.82 14.53
N LEU A 192 -54.69 17.70 14.79
CA LEU A 192 -55.35 16.45 15.10
C LEU A 192 -56.16 16.53 16.39
N LYS A 193 -55.66 17.25 17.43
CA LYS A 193 -56.40 17.50 18.68
C LYS A 193 -57.62 18.37 18.51
N SER A 194 -57.62 19.29 17.54
CA SER A 194 -58.74 20.20 17.21
C SER A 194 -59.67 19.64 16.13
N GLY A 195 -59.49 18.42 15.66
CA GLY A 195 -60.30 17.79 14.63
C GLY A 195 -60.04 18.28 13.19
N ASN A 196 -59.04 19.11 12.98
CA ASN A 196 -58.69 19.65 11.67
C ASN A 196 -57.77 18.71 10.88
N MET A 197 -57.96 18.63 9.56
CA MET A 197 -57.15 17.80 8.68
C MET A 197 -55.73 18.37 8.50
N PHE A 198 -54.75 17.48 8.54
CA PHE A 198 -53.35 17.80 8.25
C PHE A 198 -53.10 17.96 6.75
N THR A 199 -52.28 18.91 6.34
CA THR A 199 -51.92 19.17 4.94
C THR A 199 -50.92 18.15 4.42
N PHE A 200 -51.37 16.95 4.05
CA PHE A 200 -50.59 15.81 3.56
C PHE A 200 -49.72 16.14 2.35
N ASN A 201 -50.22 16.98 1.43
CA ASN A 201 -49.50 17.31 0.20
C ASN A 201 -48.18 18.07 0.45
N LYS A 202 -48.14 18.94 1.47
CA LYS A 202 -46.92 19.64 1.85
C LYS A 202 -45.84 18.67 2.39
N LEU A 203 -46.25 17.73 3.25
CA LEU A 203 -45.33 16.72 3.80
C LEU A 203 -44.80 15.80 2.70
N SER A 204 -45.71 15.32 1.82
CA SER A 204 -45.30 14.43 0.72
C SER A 204 -44.30 15.10 -0.23
N LYS A 205 -44.55 16.37 -0.58
CA LYS A 205 -43.61 17.12 -1.43
C LYS A 205 -42.22 17.29 -0.78
N LEU A 206 -42.21 17.65 0.50
CA LEU A 206 -40.96 17.84 1.25
C LEU A 206 -40.15 16.55 1.35
N LEU A 207 -40.76 15.42 1.76
CA LEU A 207 -40.07 14.14 1.89
C LEU A 207 -39.59 13.59 0.54
N LYS A 208 -40.31 13.82 -0.55
CA LYS A 208 -39.86 13.48 -1.89
C LYS A 208 -38.66 14.32 -2.31
N THR A 209 -38.64 15.63 -1.98
CA THR A 209 -37.49 16.48 -2.26
C THR A 209 -36.28 16.05 -1.46
N GLU A 210 -36.44 15.74 -0.16
CA GLU A 210 -35.37 15.20 0.68
C GLU A 210 -34.84 13.86 0.14
N ALA A 211 -35.72 12.95 -0.29
CA ALA A 211 -35.34 11.68 -0.91
C ALA A 211 -34.54 11.87 -2.20
N MET A 212 -34.88 12.85 -3.03
CA MET A 212 -34.09 13.19 -4.24
C MET A 212 -32.73 13.69 -3.89
N VAL A 213 -32.59 14.55 -2.87
CA VAL A 213 -31.24 14.98 -2.37
C VAL A 213 -30.46 13.78 -1.85
N GLY A 214 -31.12 12.83 -1.16
CA GLY A 214 -30.50 11.58 -0.72
C GLY A 214 -29.99 10.71 -1.88
N ILE A 215 -30.73 10.64 -2.99
CA ILE A 215 -30.28 9.93 -4.21
C ILE A 215 -29.04 10.60 -4.81
N VAL A 216 -29.01 11.93 -4.88
CA VAL A 216 -27.83 12.68 -5.33
C VAL A 216 -26.64 12.43 -4.42
N LEU A 217 -26.86 12.42 -3.09
CA LEU A 217 -25.81 12.10 -2.11
C LEU A 217 -25.25 10.70 -2.33
N LEU A 218 -26.09 9.68 -2.61
CA LEU A 218 -25.60 8.34 -2.96
C LEU A 218 -24.78 8.34 -4.25
N GLY A 219 -25.12 9.18 -5.23
CA GLY A 219 -24.29 9.37 -6.45
C GLY A 219 -22.92 9.95 -6.13
N VAL A 220 -22.84 10.95 -5.26
CA VAL A 220 -21.55 11.53 -4.80
C VAL A 220 -20.73 10.48 -4.03
N VAL A 221 -21.37 9.67 -3.16
CA VAL A 221 -20.69 8.58 -2.45
C VAL A 221 -20.17 7.52 -3.43
N ALA A 222 -20.92 7.20 -4.48
CA ALA A 222 -20.45 6.26 -5.51
C ALA A 222 -19.23 6.79 -6.27
N LEU A 223 -19.15 8.09 -6.54
CA LEU A 223 -17.97 8.72 -7.13
C LEU A 223 -16.80 8.72 -6.14
N LEU A 224 -17.05 9.01 -4.86
CA LEU A 224 -16.04 9.03 -3.81
C LEU A 224 -15.36 7.67 -3.61
N VAL A 225 -16.13 6.57 -3.64
CA VAL A 225 -15.58 5.20 -3.50
C VAL A 225 -14.70 4.82 -4.69
N ASN A 226 -14.89 5.45 -5.85
CA ASN A 226 -14.11 5.20 -7.06
C ASN A 226 -13.01 6.26 -7.32
N SER A 227 -12.85 7.25 -6.45
CA SER A 227 -11.76 8.23 -6.53
C SER A 227 -10.56 7.74 -5.73
N SER A 228 -9.34 8.05 -6.20
CA SER A 228 -8.11 7.81 -5.45
C SER A 228 -8.06 8.66 -4.19
N LEU A 229 -7.42 8.16 -3.13
CA LEU A 229 -7.03 8.98 -1.98
C LEU A 229 -6.01 10.05 -2.44
N PRO A 230 -5.96 11.24 -1.81
CA PRO A 230 -5.00 12.28 -2.18
C PRO A 230 -3.54 11.81 -2.19
N ALA A 231 -3.16 10.96 -1.22
CA ALA A 231 -1.85 10.33 -1.16
C ALA A 231 -1.61 9.28 -2.29
N GLY A 232 -2.66 8.89 -3.02
CA GLY A 232 -2.59 7.95 -4.15
C GLY A 232 -2.70 8.63 -5.53
N GLU A 233 -2.88 9.94 -5.60
CA GLU A 233 -2.61 10.73 -6.80
C GLU A 233 -1.09 10.96 -6.87
N ILE A 234 -0.34 9.91 -7.22
CA ILE A 234 1.01 10.08 -7.75
C ILE A 234 0.79 10.92 -9.03
N GLN A 235 1.05 12.21 -8.95
CA GLN A 235 1.38 12.96 -10.15
C GLN A 235 2.56 12.20 -10.75
N THR A 236 2.41 11.70 -11.95
CA THR A 236 3.55 11.30 -12.77
C THR A 236 4.43 12.55 -12.86
N VAL A 237 5.37 12.67 -11.96
CA VAL A 237 6.54 13.49 -12.14
C VAL A 237 7.18 12.87 -13.37
N ASP A 238 7.28 13.64 -14.46
CA ASP A 238 8.15 13.27 -15.56
C ASP A 238 9.44 12.77 -14.94
N ALA A 239 9.87 11.59 -15.39
CA ALA A 239 11.07 10.93 -14.90
C ALA A 239 12.28 11.80 -15.22
N GLN A 240 12.55 12.76 -14.36
CA GLN A 240 13.78 13.53 -14.30
C GLN A 240 14.47 13.11 -13.01
N ASP A 241 15.57 12.40 -13.20
CA ASP A 241 16.61 12.11 -12.20
C ASP A 241 16.10 11.82 -10.79
N ILE A 242 15.66 10.59 -10.54
CA ILE A 242 15.49 10.10 -9.17
C ILE A 242 16.88 9.93 -8.58
N THR A 243 17.46 11.03 -8.17
CA THR A 243 18.67 11.05 -7.37
C THR A 243 18.30 10.59 -5.96
N PHE A 244 19.06 9.70 -5.39
CA PHE A 244 18.91 9.26 -4.00
C PHE A 244 18.86 10.45 -3.05
N GLY A 245 17.83 10.50 -2.18
CA GLY A 245 17.67 11.60 -1.26
C GLY A 245 16.27 11.66 -0.66
N PHE A 246 16.03 12.71 0.09
CA PHE A 246 14.71 13.06 0.58
C PHE A 246 14.04 13.99 -0.42
N SER A 247 12.87 13.59 -0.92
CA SER A 247 12.00 14.42 -1.76
C SER A 247 10.61 14.47 -1.16
N SER A 248 10.05 15.66 -0.96
CA SER A 248 8.71 15.82 -0.42
C SER A 248 8.06 17.13 -0.82
N ASN A 249 6.73 17.09 -0.98
CA ASN A 249 5.88 18.25 -1.18
C ASN A 249 5.27 18.64 0.18
N LEU A 250 5.70 19.74 0.74
CA LEU A 250 5.29 20.21 2.06
C LEU A 250 4.46 21.50 1.93
N PHE A 251 3.47 21.68 2.78
CA PHE A 251 2.52 22.78 2.68
C PHE A 251 2.51 23.64 3.95
N SER A 252 2.47 24.95 3.75
CA SER A 252 2.04 25.94 4.75
C SER A 252 0.61 26.40 4.45
N GLU A 253 0.10 27.42 5.14
CA GLU A 253 -1.27 27.91 4.91
C GLU A 253 -1.53 28.36 3.45
N LYS A 254 -0.52 28.93 2.76
CA LYS A 254 -0.70 29.55 1.43
C LYS A 254 0.41 29.22 0.44
N ALA A 255 1.38 28.41 0.83
CA ALA A 255 2.49 28.02 -0.02
C ALA A 255 2.74 26.52 0.01
N LYS A 256 3.17 25.98 -1.12
CA LYS A 256 3.69 24.65 -1.30
C LYS A 256 5.21 24.75 -1.44
N PHE A 257 5.92 23.89 -0.72
CA PHE A 257 7.37 23.77 -0.76
C PHE A 257 7.72 22.40 -1.35
N ASP A 258 8.28 22.39 -2.54
CA ASP A 258 8.86 21.19 -3.14
C ASP A 258 10.32 21.12 -2.68
N VAL A 259 10.62 20.19 -1.77
CA VAL A 259 11.93 20.07 -1.13
C VAL A 259 12.62 18.81 -1.63
N LEU A 260 13.84 18.98 -2.11
CA LEU A 260 14.76 17.90 -2.47
C LEU A 260 16.05 18.05 -1.66
N LEU A 261 16.45 17.01 -0.95
CA LEU A 261 17.72 16.94 -0.24
C LEU A 261 18.49 15.70 -0.66
N VAL A 262 19.68 15.89 -1.19
CA VAL A 262 20.49 14.82 -1.78
C VAL A 262 21.91 14.86 -1.19
N PRO A 263 22.44 13.73 -0.75
CA PRO A 263 21.89 12.37 -0.71
C PRO A 263 21.07 12.03 0.54
N ALA A 264 20.83 12.94 1.48
CA ALA A 264 20.21 12.71 2.79
C ALA A 264 21.01 11.75 3.69
N SER A 265 22.32 11.87 3.67
CA SER A 265 23.27 11.04 4.43
C SER A 265 24.25 11.90 5.25
N VAL A 266 25.00 11.26 6.14
CA VAL A 266 26.10 11.93 6.85
C VAL A 266 27.12 12.44 5.86
N GLY A 267 27.61 13.66 6.07
CA GLY A 267 28.49 14.35 5.15
C GLY A 267 27.82 15.52 4.45
N GLN A 268 28.32 15.85 3.27
CA GLN A 268 27.85 16.97 2.48
C GLN A 268 26.56 16.61 1.72
N ASN A 269 25.57 17.48 1.81
CA ASN A 269 24.28 17.33 1.14
C ASN A 269 23.91 18.65 0.45
N THR A 270 23.16 18.56 -0.63
CA THR A 270 22.58 19.74 -1.29
C THR A 270 21.07 19.71 -1.07
N ILE A 271 20.52 20.82 -0.56
CA ILE A 271 19.08 21.05 -0.45
C ILE A 271 18.64 21.98 -1.57
N SER A 272 17.56 21.60 -2.25
CA SER A 272 16.90 22.38 -3.29
C SER A 272 15.44 22.58 -2.91
N VAL A 273 14.97 23.83 -2.96
CA VAL A 273 13.61 24.20 -2.58
C VAL A 273 12.98 25.04 -3.67
N LEU A 274 11.81 24.59 -4.14
CA LEU A 274 10.92 25.35 -5.01
C LEU A 274 9.69 25.77 -4.20
N VAL A 275 9.29 27.04 -4.29
CA VAL A 275 8.12 27.55 -3.55
C VAL A 275 7.06 28.01 -4.56
N SER A 276 5.88 27.43 -4.44
CA SER A 276 4.70 27.74 -5.25
C SER A 276 3.49 28.08 -4.36
N ASN A 277 2.42 28.55 -4.97
CA ASN A 277 1.13 28.60 -4.28
C ASN A 277 0.57 27.17 -4.15
N VAL A 278 -0.48 26.98 -3.35
CA VAL A 278 -1.13 25.67 -3.15
C VAL A 278 -1.70 25.04 -4.44
N SER A 279 -1.82 25.84 -5.52
CA SER A 279 -2.24 25.37 -6.85
C SER A 279 -1.07 25.01 -7.78
N GLY A 280 0.18 25.12 -7.29
CA GLY A 280 1.40 24.79 -8.04
C GLY A 280 1.96 25.92 -8.91
N GLU A 281 1.40 27.13 -8.85
CA GLU A 281 1.94 28.28 -9.59
C GLU A 281 3.09 28.93 -8.84
N PRO A 282 4.24 29.22 -9.48
CA PRO A 282 5.37 29.85 -8.82
C PRO A 282 5.01 31.18 -8.15
N LEU A 283 5.49 31.39 -6.91
CA LEU A 283 5.30 32.65 -6.19
C LEU A 283 6.37 33.65 -6.60
N SER A 284 5.96 34.77 -7.21
CA SER A 284 6.86 35.83 -7.69
C SER A 284 7.20 36.90 -6.63
N ASP A 285 6.56 36.86 -5.43
CA ASP A 285 6.71 37.84 -4.38
C ASP A 285 7.64 37.39 -3.23
N ILE A 286 8.40 36.31 -3.43
CA ILE A 286 9.39 35.84 -2.46
C ILE A 286 10.61 36.74 -2.55
N SER A 287 10.97 37.34 -1.41
CA SER A 287 12.14 38.26 -1.29
C SER A 287 13.40 37.52 -0.84
N SER A 288 13.27 36.47 -0.03
CA SER A 288 14.35 35.57 0.38
C SER A 288 13.79 34.30 0.98
N LEU A 289 14.60 33.24 0.95
CA LEU A 289 14.35 31.98 1.64
C LEU A 289 15.39 31.81 2.74
N LYS A 290 15.00 31.34 3.91
CA LYS A 290 15.89 30.94 4.99
C LYS A 290 15.69 29.48 5.29
N ILE A 291 16.80 28.75 5.38
CA ILE A 291 16.77 27.35 5.80
C ILE A 291 17.63 27.24 7.06
N LYS A 292 17.09 26.56 8.08
CA LYS A 292 17.81 26.23 9.29
C LYS A 292 17.75 24.73 9.53
N VAL A 293 18.85 24.19 10.00
CA VAL A 293 19.02 22.77 10.32
C VAL A 293 19.38 22.64 11.79
N SER A 294 18.69 21.81 12.51
CA SER A 294 18.92 21.55 13.94
C SER A 294 18.81 20.09 14.28
N ASN A 295 19.34 19.70 15.43
CA ASN A 295 19.09 18.39 16.01
C ASN A 295 18.71 18.56 17.48
N PRO A 296 17.40 18.68 17.79
CA PRO A 296 16.92 18.87 19.15
C PRO A 296 17.30 17.73 20.09
N GLN A 297 17.34 16.49 19.59
CA GLN A 297 17.70 15.30 20.38
C GLN A 297 19.13 15.36 20.92
N ARG A 298 20.04 16.04 20.21
CA ARG A 298 21.44 16.24 20.62
C ARG A 298 21.74 17.66 21.07
N ASN A 299 20.72 18.49 21.31
CA ASN A 299 20.84 19.91 21.71
C ASN A 299 21.66 20.75 20.72
N ILE A 300 21.59 20.45 19.42
CA ILE A 300 22.19 21.29 18.38
C ILE A 300 21.21 22.39 18.02
N ALA A 301 21.61 23.64 18.29
CA ALA A 301 20.85 24.82 17.95
C ALA A 301 20.69 24.97 16.43
N PRO A 302 19.62 25.65 15.94
CA PRO A 302 19.41 25.89 14.53
C PRO A 302 20.62 26.59 13.88
N ILE A 303 21.16 25.98 12.85
CA ILE A 303 22.26 26.45 12.01
C ILE A 303 21.66 26.96 10.70
N GLU A 304 21.93 28.21 10.35
CA GLU A 304 21.43 28.78 9.10
C GLU A 304 22.27 28.30 7.91
N VAL A 305 21.58 27.85 6.85
CA VAL A 305 22.18 27.35 5.61
C VAL A 305 22.34 28.52 4.63
N SER A 306 23.51 28.61 4.03
CA SER A 306 23.77 29.61 2.97
C SER A 306 23.07 29.17 1.69
N ILE A 307 22.21 30.04 1.15
CA ILE A 307 21.36 29.71 0.00
C ILE A 307 21.72 30.58 -1.20
N VAL A 308 21.69 29.98 -2.37
CA VAL A 308 21.84 30.63 -3.67
C VAL A 308 20.51 30.56 -4.41
N GLU A 309 20.05 31.71 -4.92
CA GLU A 309 18.87 31.82 -5.74
C GLU A 309 19.22 31.53 -7.19
N GLN A 310 18.58 30.52 -7.79
CA GLN A 310 18.72 30.19 -9.21
C GLN A 310 17.41 30.56 -9.92
N LYS A 311 17.48 31.49 -10.87
CA LYS A 311 16.36 31.87 -11.72
C LYS A 311 16.34 31.00 -12.98
N LEU A 312 15.34 30.14 -13.08
CA LEU A 312 15.01 29.40 -14.29
C LEU A 312 13.86 30.12 -14.99
N ASP A 313 13.67 29.92 -16.30
CA ASP A 313 12.79 30.73 -17.18
C ASP A 313 11.41 31.13 -16.59
N ASN A 314 10.79 30.29 -15.76
CA ASN A 314 9.50 30.57 -15.11
C ASN A 314 9.48 30.28 -13.61
N GLU A 315 10.58 29.81 -13.00
CA GLU A 315 10.62 29.35 -11.61
C GLU A 315 11.86 29.88 -10.90
N THR A 316 11.74 30.09 -9.59
CA THR A 316 12.89 30.43 -8.74
C THR A 316 13.17 29.23 -7.84
N ARG A 317 14.34 28.63 -8.00
CA ARG A 317 14.86 27.56 -7.18
C ARG A 317 15.88 28.09 -6.19
N PHE A 318 15.80 27.63 -4.96
CA PHE A 318 16.72 28.00 -3.90
C PHE A 318 17.57 26.77 -3.55
N GLU A 319 18.89 26.90 -3.66
CA GLU A 319 19.82 25.79 -3.40
C GLU A 319 20.80 26.15 -2.28
N GLY A 320 21.16 25.19 -1.45
CA GLY A 320 22.13 25.36 -0.38
C GLY A 320 22.82 24.06 -0.01
N ASP A 321 24.04 24.17 0.52
CA ASP A 321 24.79 23.01 1.00
C ASP A 321 24.63 22.84 2.51
N ILE A 322 24.30 21.60 2.92
CA ILE A 322 24.13 21.20 4.31
C ILE A 322 25.15 20.10 4.62
N THR A 323 25.84 20.21 5.74
CA THR A 323 26.69 19.12 6.23
C THR A 323 26.11 18.51 7.49
N PHE A 324 25.70 17.25 7.42
CA PHE A 324 25.28 16.48 8.58
C PHE A 324 26.47 15.80 9.21
N GLY A 325 26.75 16.09 10.48
CA GLY A 325 27.91 15.55 11.18
C GLY A 325 27.73 14.11 11.71
N PHE A 326 26.51 13.56 11.70
CA PHE A 326 26.17 12.22 12.16
C PHE A 326 24.75 11.82 11.70
N ALA A 327 24.49 10.50 11.71
CA ALA A 327 23.20 9.92 11.36
C ALA A 327 22.14 10.13 12.44
N GLY A 328 20.89 10.02 12.04
CA GLY A 328 19.72 10.13 12.90
C GLY A 328 18.74 11.20 12.44
N THR A 329 17.74 11.50 13.29
CA THR A 329 16.69 12.47 12.95
C THR A 329 17.19 13.89 13.11
N TRP A 330 17.12 14.65 12.03
CA TRP A 330 17.42 16.08 11.98
C TRP A 330 16.16 16.86 11.64
N GLN A 331 16.05 18.07 12.18
CA GLN A 331 14.93 18.97 11.90
C GLN A 331 15.37 20.07 10.95
N ILE A 332 14.57 20.29 9.91
CA ILE A 332 14.75 21.36 8.92
C ILE A 332 13.60 22.34 9.05
N GLU A 333 13.94 23.63 9.21
CA GLU A 333 13.02 24.75 9.19
C GLU A 333 13.26 25.55 7.91
N ILE A 334 12.22 25.77 7.11
CA ILE A 334 12.28 26.58 5.88
C ILE A 334 11.29 27.74 6.05
N GLU A 335 11.75 28.98 5.88
CA GLU A 335 10.95 30.20 5.94
C GLU A 335 11.09 30.98 4.63
N ALA A 336 10.01 31.15 3.90
CA ALA A 336 9.92 32.02 2.72
C ALA A 336 9.45 33.42 3.15
N GLN A 337 10.31 34.42 3.00
CA GLN A 337 9.98 35.82 3.27
C GLN A 337 9.30 36.44 2.06
N ARG A 338 8.13 37.04 2.28
CA ARG A 338 7.31 37.61 1.22
C ARG A 338 7.26 39.13 1.29
N ASN A 339 7.29 39.80 0.14
CA ASN A 339 7.31 41.26 0.06
C ASN A 339 5.98 41.93 0.47
N GLN A 340 4.85 41.27 0.24
CA GLN A 340 3.52 41.92 0.36
C GLN A 340 2.55 41.17 1.27
N THR A 341 2.93 40.01 1.80
CA THR A 341 2.09 39.14 2.61
C THR A 341 2.85 38.61 3.85
N VAL A 342 2.19 37.80 4.66
CA VAL A 342 2.80 37.12 5.80
C VAL A 342 3.83 36.10 5.30
N ASN A 343 4.95 35.94 5.99
CA ASN A 343 5.93 34.93 5.72
C ASN A 343 5.29 33.55 5.85
N GLU A 344 5.71 32.63 4.98
CA GLU A 344 5.28 31.23 4.97
C GLU A 344 6.43 30.36 5.45
N GLY A 345 6.16 29.36 6.27
CA GLY A 345 7.20 28.49 6.80
C GLY A 345 6.72 27.08 7.04
N ILE A 346 7.66 26.15 7.01
CA ILE A 346 7.47 24.73 7.31
C ILE A 346 8.60 24.25 8.23
N ILE A 347 8.27 23.28 9.09
CA ILE A 347 9.24 22.56 9.91
C ILE A 347 8.95 21.07 9.73
N PHE A 348 9.97 20.29 9.48
CA PHE A 348 9.85 18.85 9.29
C PHE A 348 11.10 18.11 9.72
N ASP A 349 10.95 16.84 10.03
CA ASP A 349 12.03 15.96 10.41
C ASP A 349 12.47 15.09 9.23
N ILE A 350 13.77 14.85 9.12
CA ILE A 350 14.36 13.94 8.15
C ILE A 350 15.24 12.90 8.85
N LEU A 351 15.27 11.69 8.32
CA LEU A 351 16.22 10.67 8.75
C LEU A 351 17.48 10.75 7.87
N VAL A 352 18.59 11.16 8.48
CA VAL A 352 19.90 11.17 7.83
C VAL A 352 20.52 9.78 7.97
N LYS A 353 20.84 9.15 6.83
CA LYS A 353 21.42 7.83 6.73
C LYS A 353 22.85 7.81 7.31
N PRO A 354 23.26 6.74 8.03
CA PRO A 354 24.63 6.59 8.48
C PRO A 354 25.58 6.33 7.31
N THR A 355 26.84 6.77 7.43
CA THR A 355 27.93 6.29 6.58
C THR A 355 28.33 4.87 6.98
N LEU A 356 29.09 4.18 6.12
CA LEU A 356 29.61 2.84 6.45
C LEU A 356 30.44 2.82 7.73
N SER A 357 31.16 3.90 8.06
CA SER A 357 31.95 4.02 9.29
C SER A 357 31.11 4.11 10.58
N GLU A 358 29.84 4.48 10.46
CA GLU A 358 28.89 4.58 11.59
C GLU A 358 28.02 3.31 11.73
N ILE A 359 28.12 2.39 10.79
CA ILE A 359 27.43 1.10 10.84
C ILE A 359 28.25 0.14 11.70
N ARG A 360 27.56 -0.63 12.53
CA ARG A 360 28.11 -1.79 13.24
C ARG A 360 27.50 -3.04 12.67
N THR A 361 28.37 -3.99 12.37
CA THR A 361 28.00 -5.31 11.86
C THR A 361 28.37 -6.36 12.90
N GLU A 362 27.49 -7.33 13.09
CA GLU A 362 27.74 -8.52 13.90
C GLU A 362 27.34 -9.73 13.07
N ILE A 363 28.27 -10.68 12.90
CA ILE A 363 27.99 -11.91 12.16
C ILE A 363 27.68 -13.03 13.15
N THR A 364 26.55 -13.68 12.93
CA THR A 364 26.14 -14.92 13.59
C THR A 364 26.10 -16.03 12.55
N GLU A 365 26.65 -17.21 12.88
CA GLU A 365 26.73 -18.36 12.00
C GLU A 365 25.97 -19.54 12.59
N TYR A 366 25.23 -20.27 11.76
CA TYR A 366 24.46 -21.46 12.10
C TYR A 366 24.95 -22.66 11.29
N ASP A 367 25.42 -23.71 11.94
CA ASP A 367 25.92 -24.93 11.30
C ASP A 367 24.77 -25.71 10.67
N PHE A 368 24.92 -26.12 9.39
CA PHE A 368 23.96 -27.06 8.78
C PHE A 368 24.07 -28.42 9.49
N PRO A 369 22.92 -29.07 9.78
CA PRO A 369 22.91 -30.34 10.53
C PRO A 369 23.55 -31.49 9.75
N ASP A 370 23.64 -31.38 8.43
CA ASP A 370 24.17 -32.41 7.55
C ASP A 370 25.56 -32.03 7.04
N PRO A 371 26.63 -32.78 7.42
CA PRO A 371 28.00 -32.47 7.00
C PRO A 371 28.26 -32.70 5.51
N ASP A 372 27.40 -33.46 4.80
CA ASP A 372 27.52 -33.71 3.38
C ASP A 372 26.71 -32.74 2.52
N SER A 373 26.04 -31.76 3.13
CA SER A 373 25.32 -30.70 2.46
C SER A 373 26.27 -29.75 1.71
N ALA A 374 25.80 -29.21 0.59
CA ALA A 374 26.44 -28.11 -0.13
C ALA A 374 25.44 -26.98 -0.33
N PRO A 375 25.14 -26.23 0.75
CA PRO A 375 24.17 -25.14 0.69
C PRO A 375 24.61 -24.09 -0.33
N LEU A 376 23.68 -23.49 -1.07
CA LEU A 376 24.05 -22.63 -2.19
C LEU A 376 23.26 -21.31 -2.22
N TYR A 377 21.95 -21.36 -2.36
CA TYR A 377 21.13 -20.18 -2.62
C TYR A 377 20.15 -19.95 -1.48
N PRO A 378 20.31 -18.90 -0.66
CA PRO A 378 19.35 -18.55 0.36
C PRO A 378 18.27 -17.64 -0.23
N ARG A 379 17.01 -17.85 0.18
CA ARG A 379 15.87 -17.00 -0.21
C ARG A 379 14.93 -16.78 0.95
N PHE A 380 14.72 -15.53 1.33
CA PHE A 380 13.77 -15.15 2.37
C PHE A 380 12.36 -15.16 1.81
N ASP A 381 11.40 -15.72 2.57
CA ASP A 381 10.00 -15.84 2.14
C ASP A 381 9.15 -14.58 2.37
N GLY A 382 9.73 -13.55 2.97
CA GLY A 382 9.05 -12.30 3.32
C GLY A 382 8.36 -12.31 4.68
N ASP A 383 8.41 -13.43 5.43
CA ASP A 383 7.78 -13.58 6.75
C ASP A 383 8.79 -14.06 7.80
N ASN A 384 9.06 -15.34 7.90
CA ASN A 384 9.85 -15.92 9.01
C ASN A 384 10.83 -17.02 8.56
N THR A 385 10.98 -17.26 7.25
CA THR A 385 11.74 -18.43 6.78
C THR A 385 12.79 -18.04 5.75
N ILE A 386 14.01 -18.56 5.94
CA ILE A 386 15.03 -18.60 4.88
C ILE A 386 15.01 -20.02 4.27
N TRP A 387 14.67 -20.10 3.00
CA TRP A 387 14.79 -21.31 2.20
C TRP A 387 16.19 -21.37 1.60
N ILE A 388 16.85 -22.53 1.65
CA ILE A 388 18.18 -22.70 1.11
C ILE A 388 18.23 -23.94 0.22
N SER A 389 18.80 -23.78 -0.96
CA SER A 389 19.06 -24.90 -1.89
C SER A 389 20.28 -25.71 -1.48
N ASP A 390 20.37 -26.96 -1.97
CA ASP A 390 21.49 -27.85 -1.74
C ASP A 390 22.04 -28.39 -3.09
N ALA A 391 23.28 -28.03 -3.40
CA ALA A 391 23.91 -28.42 -4.65
C ALA A 391 24.44 -29.87 -4.66
N ALA A 392 24.53 -30.51 -3.50
CA ALA A 392 25.00 -31.89 -3.38
C ALA A 392 23.88 -32.93 -3.21
N LYS A 393 22.70 -32.50 -2.76
CA LYS A 393 21.61 -33.40 -2.38
C LYS A 393 20.25 -32.92 -2.91
N PRO A 394 19.30 -33.84 -3.18
CA PRO A 394 17.96 -33.51 -3.60
C PRO A 394 17.09 -33.07 -2.39
N GLN A 395 17.41 -31.93 -1.83
CA GLN A 395 16.71 -31.39 -0.67
C GLN A 395 16.66 -29.86 -0.68
N LEU A 396 15.65 -29.32 0.00
CA LEU A 396 15.56 -27.91 0.39
C LEU A 396 15.73 -27.83 1.91
N TRP A 397 16.46 -26.85 2.35
CA TRP A 397 16.55 -26.49 3.74
C TRP A 397 15.58 -25.37 4.08
N GLU A 398 14.86 -25.54 5.16
CA GLU A 398 14.01 -24.55 5.81
C GLU A 398 14.70 -24.09 7.08
N PHE A 399 15.01 -22.80 7.22
CA PHE A 399 15.52 -22.21 8.44
C PHE A 399 14.54 -21.16 8.96
N THR A 400 13.94 -21.41 10.13
CA THR A 400 12.98 -20.50 10.77
C THR A 400 13.71 -19.48 11.64
N LEU A 401 13.41 -18.20 11.45
CA LEU A 401 14.08 -17.10 12.16
C LEU A 401 13.77 -17.09 13.66
N ASP A 402 12.53 -17.37 14.05
CA ASP A 402 12.10 -17.37 15.44
C ASP A 402 12.76 -18.47 16.27
N ASP A 403 12.81 -19.70 15.74
CA ASP A 403 13.32 -20.88 16.44
C ASP A 403 14.79 -21.12 16.17
N GLN A 404 15.35 -20.50 15.14
CA GLN A 404 16.73 -20.69 14.66
C GLN A 404 17.06 -22.18 14.40
N GLN A 405 16.10 -22.90 13.80
CA GLN A 405 16.23 -24.33 13.55
C GLN A 405 16.18 -24.63 12.06
N PHE A 406 17.00 -25.62 11.65
CA PHE A 406 16.95 -26.19 10.32
C PHE A 406 15.99 -27.37 10.25
N LYS A 407 15.25 -27.44 9.15
CA LYS A 407 14.49 -28.61 8.71
C LYS A 407 14.80 -28.93 7.26
N SER A 408 15.07 -30.19 6.93
CA SER A 408 15.28 -30.62 5.55
C SER A 408 14.02 -31.20 4.94
N HIS A 409 13.82 -30.92 3.66
CA HIS A 409 12.75 -31.48 2.84
C HIS A 409 13.38 -32.19 1.63
N GLU A 410 13.32 -33.51 1.63
CA GLU A 410 13.92 -34.34 0.59
C GLU A 410 12.91 -34.67 -0.53
N PHE A 411 13.39 -34.76 -1.77
CA PHE A 411 12.60 -35.21 -2.92
C PHE A 411 13.31 -36.25 -3.78
N ASN A 412 12.60 -36.79 -4.75
CA ASN A 412 13.19 -37.77 -5.66
C ASN A 412 13.80 -37.09 -6.89
N GLY A 413 15.02 -36.54 -6.71
CA GLY A 413 15.78 -35.81 -7.73
C GLY A 413 17.27 -36.02 -7.53
N LEU A 414 18.09 -35.06 -8.00
CA LEU A 414 19.54 -35.06 -7.81
C LEU A 414 20.02 -33.86 -6.98
N THR A 415 19.53 -32.65 -7.24
CA THR A 415 19.98 -31.43 -6.59
C THR A 415 18.86 -30.37 -6.54
N THR A 416 19.05 -29.37 -5.68
CA THR A 416 18.38 -28.08 -5.79
C THR A 416 19.45 -27.01 -5.95
N ILE A 417 19.43 -26.25 -7.05
CA ILE A 417 20.52 -25.28 -7.33
C ILE A 417 20.04 -23.85 -7.10
N PHE A 418 19.22 -23.31 -8.00
CA PHE A 418 18.68 -21.95 -7.90
C PHE A 418 17.26 -22.01 -7.43
N ILE A 419 16.89 -21.14 -6.52
CA ILE A 419 15.53 -21.09 -5.95
C ILE A 419 14.92 -19.72 -6.04
N ASP A 420 13.59 -19.70 -6.15
CA ASP A 420 12.76 -18.51 -5.93
C ASP A 420 11.42 -18.90 -5.30
N ILE A 421 10.70 -17.93 -4.76
CA ILE A 421 9.44 -18.14 -4.06
C ILE A 421 8.35 -17.39 -4.83
N ASP A 422 7.27 -18.07 -5.19
CA ASP A 422 6.14 -17.45 -5.86
C ASP A 422 5.18 -16.74 -4.88
N GLN A 423 4.19 -16.02 -5.42
CA GLN A 423 3.21 -15.27 -4.63
C GLN A 423 2.34 -16.15 -3.72
N ASN A 424 2.27 -17.45 -3.97
CA ASN A 424 1.52 -18.41 -3.15
C ASN A 424 2.37 -19.03 -2.03
N GLY A 425 3.66 -18.69 -2.00
CA GLY A 425 4.66 -19.22 -1.06
C GLY A 425 5.23 -20.57 -1.46
N LYS A 426 5.04 -21.02 -2.72
CA LYS A 426 5.73 -22.22 -3.22
C LYS A 426 7.19 -21.87 -3.52
N VAL A 427 8.09 -22.76 -3.12
CA VAL A 427 9.52 -22.67 -3.39
C VAL A 427 9.82 -23.38 -4.70
N TRP A 428 10.20 -22.67 -5.73
CA TRP A 428 10.60 -23.19 -7.03
C TRP A 428 12.11 -23.37 -7.09
N PHE A 429 12.58 -24.41 -7.77
CA PHE A 429 14.01 -24.72 -7.87
C PHE A 429 14.38 -25.36 -9.20
N THR A 430 15.67 -25.34 -9.53
CA THR A 430 16.23 -26.09 -10.67
C THR A 430 16.89 -27.37 -10.19
N ASP A 431 16.57 -28.52 -10.83
CA ASP A 431 17.33 -29.75 -10.77
C ASP A 431 18.15 -29.84 -12.07
N THR A 432 19.25 -29.09 -12.08
CA THR A 432 20.06 -28.85 -13.28
C THR A 432 20.57 -30.13 -13.94
N PRO A 433 21.12 -31.14 -13.21
CA PRO A 433 21.58 -32.37 -13.81
C PRO A 433 20.49 -33.20 -14.49
N ASN A 434 19.25 -33.05 -14.05
CA ASN A 434 18.09 -33.78 -14.62
C ASN A 434 17.35 -32.99 -15.70
N SER A 435 17.78 -31.78 -16.05
CA SER A 435 17.05 -30.89 -16.97
C SER A 435 15.61 -30.62 -16.52
N MET A 436 15.41 -30.33 -15.25
CA MET A 436 14.08 -30.16 -14.65
C MET A 436 14.00 -28.85 -13.86
N ILE A 437 12.78 -28.38 -13.68
CA ILE A 437 12.42 -27.49 -12.58
C ILE A 437 11.53 -28.25 -11.61
N GLY A 438 11.55 -27.85 -10.34
CA GLY A 438 10.67 -28.41 -9.32
C GLY A 438 10.03 -27.34 -8.49
N SER A 439 8.98 -27.70 -7.77
CA SER A 439 8.38 -26.85 -6.76
C SER A 439 8.13 -27.62 -5.48
N PHE A 440 8.20 -26.95 -4.37
CA PHE A 440 7.81 -27.44 -3.05
C PHE A 440 6.73 -26.51 -2.48
N ASP A 441 5.62 -27.10 -2.08
CA ASP A 441 4.55 -26.38 -1.39
C ASP A 441 4.67 -26.58 0.13
N PRO A 442 5.09 -25.57 0.91
CA PRO A 442 5.27 -25.69 2.36
C PRO A 442 3.97 -26.04 3.11
N LYS A 443 2.81 -25.65 2.56
CA LYS A 443 1.50 -25.90 3.20
C LYS A 443 1.08 -27.37 3.13
N THR A 444 1.46 -28.06 2.05
CA THR A 444 1.10 -29.46 1.82
C THR A 444 2.27 -30.42 1.97
N GLU A 445 3.49 -29.90 2.12
CA GLU A 445 4.77 -30.63 2.14
C GLU A 445 4.96 -31.52 0.91
N LYS A 446 4.53 -31.06 -0.26
CA LYS A 446 4.61 -31.84 -1.50
C LYS A 446 5.58 -31.20 -2.50
N PHE A 447 6.34 -32.08 -3.13
CA PHE A 447 7.16 -31.75 -4.28
C PHE A 447 6.44 -32.10 -5.59
N GLU A 448 6.65 -31.26 -6.60
CA GLU A 448 6.29 -31.50 -7.99
C GLU A 448 7.52 -31.25 -8.85
N THR A 449 7.76 -32.10 -9.88
CA THR A 449 8.87 -31.93 -10.81
C THR A 449 8.34 -31.83 -12.23
N ILE A 450 8.96 -30.98 -13.06
CA ILE A 450 8.54 -30.64 -14.40
C ILE A 450 9.76 -30.76 -15.32
N GLU A 451 9.67 -31.64 -16.31
CA GLU A 451 10.73 -31.82 -17.32
C GLU A 451 10.76 -30.60 -18.26
N ILE A 452 11.96 -30.12 -18.55
CA ILE A 452 12.17 -29.10 -19.58
C ILE A 452 12.03 -29.80 -20.95
N PRO A 453 11.23 -29.24 -21.87
CA PRO A 453 11.04 -29.86 -23.19
C PRO A 453 12.36 -29.99 -23.95
N ILE A 454 12.50 -31.05 -24.77
CA ILE A 454 13.66 -31.21 -25.66
C ILE A 454 13.63 -30.11 -26.72
N LEU A 455 14.63 -29.25 -26.71
CA LEU A 455 14.71 -28.07 -27.58
C LEU A 455 15.68 -28.26 -28.77
N ASP A 456 16.52 -29.29 -28.72
CA ASP A 456 17.53 -29.57 -29.72
C ASP A 456 17.69 -31.09 -29.88
N ILE A 457 17.74 -31.56 -31.15
CA ILE A 457 17.89 -32.95 -31.49
C ILE A 457 19.31 -33.49 -31.19
N ILE A 458 20.31 -32.56 -31.15
CA ILE A 458 21.73 -32.94 -30.95
C ILE A 458 22.03 -33.04 -29.45
N SER A 459 21.44 -32.23 -28.63
CA SER A 459 21.58 -32.23 -27.17
C SER A 459 20.18 -32.29 -26.53
N GLU A 460 19.81 -33.50 -26.10
CA GLU A 460 18.49 -33.76 -25.50
C GLU A 460 18.34 -33.07 -24.11
N GLN A 461 19.42 -32.82 -23.43
CA GLN A 461 19.43 -32.16 -22.11
C GLN A 461 19.65 -30.66 -22.22
N SER A 462 19.02 -29.91 -21.33
CA SER A 462 19.20 -28.47 -21.13
C SER A 462 19.78 -28.21 -19.74
N ILE A 463 20.47 -27.12 -19.57
CA ILE A 463 21.12 -26.71 -18.31
C ILE A 463 20.35 -25.50 -17.72
N PRO A 464 19.31 -25.72 -16.90
CA PRO A 464 18.63 -24.64 -16.20
C PRO A 464 19.48 -24.12 -15.04
N ILE A 465 19.84 -22.83 -15.05
CA ILE A 465 20.67 -22.22 -14.01
C ILE A 465 20.05 -21.03 -13.33
N ALA A 466 18.85 -20.64 -13.69
CA ALA A 466 18.09 -19.66 -12.96
C ALA A 466 16.60 -19.97 -13.05
N VAL A 467 15.88 -19.69 -11.98
CA VAL A 467 14.44 -19.78 -11.89
C VAL A 467 13.90 -18.52 -11.23
N LYS A 468 12.81 -17.96 -11.75
CA LYS A 468 12.19 -16.74 -11.21
C LYS A 468 10.69 -16.75 -11.42
N ALA A 469 9.94 -16.50 -10.36
CA ALA A 469 8.50 -16.30 -10.42
C ALA A 469 8.17 -14.86 -10.81
N ASP A 470 7.20 -14.69 -11.72
CA ASP A 470 6.63 -13.38 -12.05
C ASP A 470 5.28 -13.13 -11.38
N PHE A 471 4.69 -11.96 -11.64
CA PHE A 471 3.40 -11.56 -11.05
C PHE A 471 2.17 -12.15 -11.79
N GLU A 472 2.39 -12.92 -12.87
CA GLU A 472 1.34 -13.51 -13.71
C GLU A 472 1.29 -15.03 -13.63
N ASP A 473 1.73 -15.63 -12.50
CA ASP A 473 1.81 -17.08 -12.26
C ASP A 473 2.70 -17.83 -13.27
N ARG A 474 3.74 -17.17 -13.82
CA ARG A 474 4.75 -17.83 -14.65
C ARG A 474 6.03 -18.04 -13.86
N ILE A 475 6.69 -19.12 -14.18
CA ILE A 475 8.03 -19.43 -13.67
C ILE A 475 9.00 -19.35 -14.86
N TRP A 476 9.82 -18.34 -14.84
CA TRP A 476 10.86 -18.14 -15.84
C TRP A 476 12.07 -19.00 -15.54
N VAL A 477 12.69 -19.51 -16.60
CA VAL A 477 13.84 -20.41 -16.52
C VAL A 477 14.87 -19.96 -17.53
N ALA A 478 16.11 -19.77 -17.09
CA ALA A 478 17.24 -19.48 -17.97
C ALA A 478 17.98 -20.77 -18.31
N LEU A 479 18.19 -21.04 -19.60
CA LEU A 479 18.93 -22.19 -20.10
C LEU A 479 20.26 -21.72 -20.64
N VAL A 480 21.32 -21.87 -19.85
CA VAL A 480 22.66 -21.31 -20.14
C VAL A 480 23.26 -21.90 -21.43
N ASP A 481 22.99 -23.16 -21.73
CA ASP A 481 23.50 -23.91 -22.87
C ASP A 481 22.65 -23.82 -24.14
N LYS A 482 21.46 -23.24 -24.05
CA LYS A 482 20.51 -23.16 -25.18
C LYS A 482 20.25 -21.76 -25.68
N ASN A 483 20.84 -20.75 -25.07
CA ASN A 483 20.63 -19.35 -25.43
C ASN A 483 19.13 -18.96 -25.37
N LYS A 484 18.40 -19.47 -24.38
CA LYS A 484 16.94 -19.34 -24.28
C LYS A 484 16.47 -19.02 -22.89
N LEU A 485 15.35 -18.28 -22.87
CA LEU A 485 14.50 -18.12 -21.69
C LEU A 485 13.18 -18.83 -21.93
N LEU A 486 12.73 -19.62 -20.97
CA LEU A 486 11.46 -20.32 -21.00
C LEU A 486 10.56 -19.77 -19.90
N ALA A 487 9.23 -19.80 -20.14
CA ALA A 487 8.27 -19.53 -19.09
C ALA A 487 7.29 -20.71 -18.95
N TYR A 488 7.21 -21.26 -17.76
CA TYR A 488 6.23 -22.25 -17.35
C TYR A 488 5.03 -21.54 -16.75
N ASN A 489 3.86 -21.78 -17.30
CA ASN A 489 2.61 -21.20 -16.83
C ASN A 489 1.93 -22.16 -15.85
N GLN A 490 1.82 -21.75 -14.58
CA GLN A 490 1.24 -22.57 -13.51
C GLN A 490 -0.26 -22.86 -13.73
N ASN A 491 -0.99 -21.96 -14.40
CA ASN A 491 -2.43 -22.12 -14.64
C ASN A 491 -2.73 -23.20 -15.71
N THR A 492 -1.83 -23.35 -16.70
CA THR A 492 -1.98 -24.34 -17.78
C THR A 492 -1.13 -25.57 -17.57
N ASN A 493 -0.26 -25.57 -16.56
CA ASN A 493 0.72 -26.61 -16.27
C ASN A 493 1.60 -26.95 -17.49
N ASN A 494 2.06 -25.92 -18.23
CA ASN A 494 2.84 -26.11 -19.44
C ASN A 494 3.82 -24.97 -19.67
N PHE A 495 4.91 -25.22 -20.41
CA PHE A 495 5.75 -24.15 -20.95
C PHE A 495 5.01 -23.48 -22.10
N ASP A 496 4.72 -22.19 -22.02
CA ASP A 496 3.99 -21.42 -23.04
C ASP A 496 4.86 -20.39 -23.76
N LYS A 497 6.07 -20.11 -23.26
CA LYS A 497 7.04 -19.20 -23.88
C LYS A 497 8.38 -19.89 -24.07
N PHE A 498 8.97 -19.63 -25.24
CA PHE A 498 10.28 -20.11 -25.66
C PHE A 498 10.99 -18.98 -26.38
N LEU A 499 11.69 -18.13 -25.62
CA LEU A 499 12.33 -16.94 -26.16
C LEU A 499 13.79 -17.25 -26.48
N VAL A 500 14.21 -16.87 -27.66
CA VAL A 500 15.60 -17.00 -28.11
C VAL A 500 16.28 -15.64 -27.97
N ILE A 501 17.41 -15.59 -27.27
CA ILE A 501 18.22 -14.40 -27.16
C ILE A 501 18.98 -14.21 -28.48
N GLU A 502 19.00 -12.97 -29.01
CA GLU A 502 19.58 -12.70 -30.34
C GLU A 502 21.11 -12.88 -30.36
N THR A 503 21.75 -12.55 -29.24
CA THR A 503 23.20 -12.74 -29.09
C THR A 503 23.54 -14.24 -29.05
N GLU A 504 24.34 -14.70 -29.99
CA GLU A 504 24.85 -16.08 -30.01
C GLU A 504 25.76 -16.31 -28.78
N GLU A 505 25.66 -17.50 -28.19
CA GLU A 505 26.42 -17.88 -26.97
C GLU A 505 26.27 -16.86 -25.82
N SER A 506 25.08 -16.32 -25.63
CA SER A 506 24.81 -15.33 -24.57
C SER A 506 25.02 -15.88 -23.16
N GLY A 507 24.70 -17.14 -22.94
CA GLY A 507 24.81 -17.79 -21.63
C GLY A 507 23.95 -17.14 -20.55
N PRO A 508 22.59 -17.15 -20.69
CA PRO A 508 21.72 -16.52 -19.68
C PRO A 508 21.90 -17.16 -18.31
N SER A 509 22.20 -16.36 -17.28
CA SER A 509 22.69 -16.84 -15.98
C SER A 509 21.87 -16.43 -14.77
N ALA A 510 21.22 -15.30 -14.80
CA ALA A 510 20.39 -14.76 -13.70
C ALA A 510 19.07 -14.25 -14.23
N LEU A 511 18.07 -14.22 -13.37
CA LEU A 511 16.74 -13.67 -13.65
C LEU A 511 16.27 -12.78 -12.51
N LEU A 512 15.67 -11.64 -12.85
CA LEU A 512 15.08 -10.71 -11.91
C LEU A 512 13.80 -10.14 -12.53
N VAL A 513 12.76 -9.95 -11.73
CA VAL A 513 11.50 -9.32 -12.17
C VAL A 513 11.41 -7.92 -11.56
N ASP A 514 11.19 -6.91 -12.40
CA ASP A 514 10.99 -5.53 -11.94
C ASP A 514 9.53 -5.28 -11.51
N ASP A 515 9.25 -4.11 -10.93
CA ASP A 515 7.91 -3.73 -10.47
C ASP A 515 6.89 -3.63 -11.63
N GLY A 516 7.35 -3.46 -12.87
CA GLY A 516 6.55 -3.49 -14.08
C GLY A 516 6.20 -4.90 -14.57
N GLY A 517 6.80 -5.93 -13.96
CA GLY A 517 6.69 -7.32 -14.35
C GLY A 517 7.62 -7.73 -15.47
N ASN A 518 8.52 -6.85 -15.93
CA ASN A 518 9.51 -7.20 -16.95
C ASN A 518 10.59 -8.11 -16.36
N VAL A 519 11.11 -9.02 -17.18
CA VAL A 519 12.09 -10.03 -16.74
C VAL A 519 13.48 -9.66 -17.21
N TRP A 520 14.30 -9.21 -16.31
CA TRP A 520 15.70 -8.90 -16.54
C TRP A 520 16.55 -10.16 -16.44
N PHE A 521 17.57 -10.24 -17.29
CA PHE A 521 18.49 -11.38 -17.29
C PHE A 521 19.92 -10.94 -17.57
N ALA A 522 20.85 -11.70 -17.01
CA ALA A 522 22.27 -11.53 -17.29
C ALA A 522 22.73 -12.50 -18.37
N GLU A 523 23.67 -12.08 -19.21
CA GLU A 523 24.29 -12.87 -20.28
C GLU A 523 25.75 -13.13 -19.90
N ALA A 524 26.01 -14.18 -19.12
CA ALA A 524 27.31 -14.42 -18.51
C ALA A 524 28.44 -14.57 -19.55
N LEU A 525 28.17 -15.23 -20.68
CA LEU A 525 29.20 -15.48 -21.70
C LEU A 525 29.39 -14.29 -22.64
N ALA A 526 28.30 -13.52 -22.90
CA ALA A 526 28.35 -12.36 -23.78
C ALA A 526 28.74 -11.06 -23.05
N GLY A 527 28.73 -11.05 -21.70
CA GLY A 527 29.06 -9.87 -20.92
C GLY A 527 28.06 -8.72 -21.07
N LYS A 528 26.78 -9.03 -21.09
CA LYS A 528 25.67 -8.12 -21.30
C LYS A 528 24.55 -8.35 -20.27
N ILE A 529 23.53 -7.52 -20.38
CA ILE A 529 22.22 -7.76 -19.73
C ILE A 529 21.10 -7.56 -20.75
N GLY A 530 19.96 -8.16 -20.49
CA GLY A 530 18.77 -7.97 -21.30
C GLY A 530 17.51 -7.90 -20.45
N VAL A 531 16.42 -7.46 -21.07
CA VAL A 531 15.09 -7.42 -20.48
C VAL A 531 14.06 -7.97 -21.45
N VAL A 532 13.14 -8.76 -20.95
CA VAL A 532 11.94 -9.22 -21.63
C VAL A 532 10.79 -8.31 -21.20
N ASP A 533 10.14 -7.65 -22.14
CA ASP A 533 8.92 -6.88 -21.88
C ASP A 533 7.78 -7.85 -21.50
N SER A 534 7.13 -7.63 -20.37
CA SER A 534 6.12 -8.52 -19.80
C SER A 534 4.86 -8.68 -20.66
N LYS A 535 4.60 -7.75 -21.59
CA LYS A 535 3.38 -7.70 -22.40
C LYS A 535 3.62 -8.19 -23.83
N THR A 536 4.72 -7.74 -24.45
CA THR A 536 5.04 -8.08 -25.85
C THR A 536 5.91 -9.32 -25.96
N PHE A 537 6.65 -9.68 -24.90
CA PHE A 537 7.68 -10.71 -24.86
C PHE A 537 8.85 -10.42 -25.81
N GLU A 538 9.04 -9.18 -26.20
CA GLU A 538 10.20 -8.73 -26.93
C GLU A 538 11.40 -8.60 -26.00
N ILE A 539 12.58 -8.96 -26.53
CA ILE A 539 13.85 -8.87 -25.78
C ILE A 539 14.56 -7.58 -26.22
N THR A 540 15.05 -6.82 -25.25
CA THR A 540 15.99 -5.73 -25.45
C THR A 540 17.28 -6.03 -24.73
N GLU A 541 18.42 -5.96 -25.44
CA GLU A 541 19.75 -6.19 -24.89
C GLU A 541 20.50 -4.87 -24.71
N PHE A 542 21.20 -4.71 -23.60
CA PHE A 542 22.02 -3.53 -23.27
C PHE A 542 23.49 -3.90 -23.30
N VAL A 543 24.25 -3.17 -24.12
CA VAL A 543 25.66 -3.45 -24.41
C VAL A 543 26.53 -2.40 -23.73
N PRO A 544 27.33 -2.74 -22.71
CA PRO A 544 28.26 -1.80 -22.09
C PRO A 544 29.43 -1.50 -23.03
N ASP A 545 30.09 -0.34 -22.85
CA ASP A 545 31.30 0.06 -23.60
C ASP A 545 32.42 -0.98 -23.53
N ALA A 546 32.54 -1.65 -22.37
CA ALA A 546 33.42 -2.80 -22.16
C ALA A 546 32.59 -3.95 -21.62
N PRO A 547 32.67 -5.16 -22.17
CA PRO A 547 31.87 -6.31 -21.71
C PRO A 547 31.96 -6.51 -20.20
N LEU A 548 30.84 -6.89 -19.58
CA LEU A 548 30.81 -7.31 -18.18
C LEU A 548 31.57 -8.64 -18.04
N ASN A 549 32.22 -8.83 -16.92
CA ASN A 549 33.03 -10.04 -16.69
C ASN A 549 32.17 -11.11 -16.01
N GLU A 550 31.52 -11.96 -16.79
CA GLU A 550 30.66 -13.04 -16.32
C GLU A 550 29.56 -12.50 -15.33
N PRO A 551 28.64 -11.65 -15.81
CA PRO A 551 27.56 -11.12 -14.95
C PRO A 551 26.68 -12.26 -14.43
N PHE A 552 26.40 -12.28 -13.10
CA PHE A 552 25.74 -13.45 -12.52
C PHE A 552 24.58 -13.12 -11.58
N ALA A 553 24.68 -12.16 -10.68
CA ALA A 553 23.58 -11.75 -9.81
C ALA A 553 23.05 -10.39 -10.23
N LEU A 554 21.73 -10.20 -10.10
CA LEU A 554 21.01 -8.98 -10.42
C LEU A 554 20.22 -8.53 -9.19
N LEU A 555 20.20 -7.23 -8.91
CA LEU A 555 19.46 -6.61 -7.81
C LEU A 555 19.05 -5.20 -8.18
N PHE A 556 17.78 -4.84 -8.02
CA PHE A 556 17.34 -3.45 -8.06
C PHE A 556 17.52 -2.78 -6.70
N ASP A 557 18.07 -1.57 -6.71
CA ASP A 557 17.98 -0.69 -5.54
C ASP A 557 16.66 0.11 -5.54
N LYS A 558 16.41 0.86 -4.47
CA LYS A 558 15.18 1.67 -4.34
C LYS A 558 15.10 2.84 -5.32
N SER A 559 16.21 3.22 -5.96
CA SER A 559 16.22 4.24 -7.01
C SER A 559 15.83 3.70 -8.39
N GLY A 560 15.69 2.37 -8.51
CA GLY A 560 15.44 1.69 -9.77
C GLY A 560 16.70 1.42 -10.59
N SER A 561 17.90 1.62 -10.03
CA SER A 561 19.15 1.21 -10.67
C SER A 561 19.36 -0.29 -10.51
N LEU A 562 19.81 -0.96 -11.57
CA LEU A 562 20.11 -2.38 -11.57
C LEU A 562 21.59 -2.61 -11.21
N TRP A 563 21.82 -3.36 -10.14
CA TRP A 563 23.16 -3.80 -9.72
C TRP A 563 23.44 -5.18 -10.25
N ILE A 564 24.67 -5.38 -10.70
CA ILE A 564 25.13 -6.58 -11.40
C ILE A 564 26.45 -7.02 -10.76
N SER A 565 26.56 -8.25 -10.29
CA SER A 565 27.84 -8.80 -9.90
C SER A 565 28.64 -9.24 -11.14
N GLU A 566 29.93 -8.88 -11.19
CA GLU A 566 30.86 -9.37 -12.23
C GLU A 566 31.73 -10.49 -11.62
N HIS A 567 31.30 -11.76 -11.75
CA HIS A 567 31.90 -12.89 -11.04
C HIS A 567 33.41 -13.05 -11.28
N THR A 568 33.87 -12.94 -12.51
CA THR A 568 35.30 -12.95 -12.84
C THR A 568 35.90 -11.55 -13.01
N GLY A 569 35.12 -10.53 -12.63
CA GLY A 569 35.47 -9.12 -12.74
C GLY A 569 35.96 -8.49 -11.45
N PRO A 570 36.28 -7.21 -11.50
CA PRO A 570 36.90 -6.51 -10.36
C PRO A 570 35.89 -6.06 -9.29
N GLY A 571 34.58 -6.34 -9.42
CA GLY A 571 33.60 -5.85 -8.46
C GLY A 571 32.15 -5.99 -8.96
N ILE A 572 31.35 -4.96 -8.74
CA ILE A 572 29.95 -4.87 -9.14
C ILE A 572 29.74 -3.72 -10.12
N THR A 573 28.68 -3.79 -10.91
CA THR A 573 28.32 -2.74 -11.89
C THR A 573 26.92 -2.24 -11.62
N LYS A 574 26.74 -0.93 -11.59
CA LYS A 574 25.47 -0.25 -11.61
C LYS A 574 25.05 0.00 -13.06
N PHE A 575 23.82 -0.32 -13.40
CA PHE A 575 23.17 0.04 -14.65
C PHE A 575 21.97 0.94 -14.37
N ASP A 576 21.88 2.07 -15.03
CA ASP A 576 20.73 2.96 -15.01
C ASP A 576 19.82 2.63 -16.20
N PRO A 577 18.61 2.07 -15.98
CA PRO A 577 17.73 1.67 -17.07
C PRO A 577 17.15 2.84 -17.88
N ILE A 578 17.15 4.07 -17.33
CA ILE A 578 16.62 5.26 -17.98
C ILE A 578 17.68 5.90 -18.89
N LEU A 579 18.91 6.03 -18.35
CA LEU A 579 20.03 6.61 -19.10
C LEU A 579 20.78 5.58 -19.95
N GLU A 580 20.49 4.29 -19.76
CA GLU A 580 21.18 3.15 -20.39
C GLU A 580 22.71 3.18 -20.16
N THR A 581 23.15 3.62 -19.00
CA THR A 581 24.56 3.79 -18.65
C THR A 581 25.04 2.77 -17.64
N PHE A 582 26.30 2.35 -17.77
CA PHE A 582 26.97 1.42 -16.88
C PHE A 582 28.07 2.11 -16.08
N GLU A 583 28.09 1.90 -14.77
CA GLU A 583 29.11 2.42 -13.85
C GLU A 583 29.69 1.29 -13.01
N ARG A 584 31.02 1.09 -13.05
CA ARG A 584 31.69 0.01 -12.33
C ARG A 584 32.21 0.45 -10.98
N VAL A 585 31.90 -0.32 -9.94
CA VAL A 585 32.43 -0.21 -8.59
C VAL A 585 33.43 -1.33 -8.35
N LYS A 586 34.67 -0.98 -8.07
CA LYS A 586 35.74 -1.95 -7.89
C LYS A 586 35.85 -2.41 -6.44
N ALA A 587 35.87 -3.72 -6.22
CA ALA A 587 36.24 -4.30 -4.94
C ALA A 587 37.73 -4.01 -4.60
N PRO A 588 38.08 -3.94 -3.32
CA PRO A 588 39.51 -3.75 -2.91
C PRO A 588 40.41 -4.85 -3.44
N ASN A 589 39.95 -6.10 -3.43
CA ASN A 589 40.63 -7.22 -4.05
C ASN A 589 40.01 -7.57 -5.41
N PRO A 590 40.68 -7.28 -6.54
CA PRO A 590 40.12 -7.53 -7.87
C PRO A 590 39.97 -9.02 -8.23
N GLU A 591 40.54 -9.93 -7.42
CA GLU A 591 40.45 -11.38 -7.61
C GLU A 591 39.42 -12.02 -6.65
N SER A 592 38.59 -11.24 -5.96
CA SER A 592 37.69 -11.70 -4.91
C SER A 592 36.53 -12.56 -5.40
N LEU A 593 36.25 -12.57 -6.69
CA LEU A 593 35.10 -13.25 -7.33
C LEU A 593 33.77 -12.81 -6.71
N PRO A 594 33.31 -11.56 -6.99
CA PRO A 594 32.02 -11.06 -6.50
C PRO A 594 30.85 -11.91 -6.99
N PHE A 595 29.91 -12.22 -6.07
CA PHE A 595 28.80 -13.11 -6.44
C PHE A 595 27.43 -12.61 -5.95
N GLY A 596 26.77 -13.27 -5.01
CA GLY A 596 25.41 -12.92 -4.58
C GLY A 596 25.27 -11.47 -4.11
N LEU A 597 24.18 -10.82 -4.48
CA LEU A 597 23.84 -9.43 -4.14
C LEU A 597 22.68 -9.37 -3.15
N ALA A 598 22.75 -8.46 -2.19
CA ALA A 598 21.65 -8.11 -1.29
C ALA A 598 21.67 -6.62 -0.96
N ILE A 599 20.58 -6.09 -0.43
CA ILE A 599 20.45 -4.69 -0.05
C ILE A 599 20.05 -4.59 1.44
N ASP A 600 20.69 -3.70 2.19
CA ASP A 600 20.35 -3.50 3.58
C ASP A 600 19.28 -2.39 3.78
N LYS A 601 18.87 -2.20 5.03
CA LYS A 601 17.85 -1.16 5.38
C LYS A 601 18.29 0.27 5.11
N TYR A 602 19.60 0.51 4.91
CA TYR A 602 20.17 1.81 4.57
C TYR A 602 20.47 1.96 3.08
N ASP A 603 19.99 1.04 2.24
CA ASP A 603 20.22 0.99 0.80
C ASP A 603 21.70 0.81 0.41
N ASN A 604 22.51 0.18 1.26
CA ASN A 604 23.83 -0.24 0.88
C ASN A 604 23.77 -1.57 0.14
N ILE A 605 24.62 -1.73 -0.87
CA ILE A 605 24.71 -2.93 -1.70
C ILE A 605 25.73 -3.87 -1.11
N TRP A 606 25.28 -5.04 -0.70
CA TRP A 606 26.13 -6.11 -0.15
C TRP A 606 26.40 -7.16 -1.21
N PHE A 607 27.62 -7.69 -1.24
CA PHE A 607 27.96 -8.81 -2.10
C PHE A 607 28.96 -9.76 -1.45
N GLY A 608 28.77 -11.05 -1.74
CA GLY A 608 29.70 -12.10 -1.31
C GLY A 608 30.95 -12.07 -2.14
N GLN A 609 32.11 -12.42 -1.53
CA GLN A 609 33.38 -12.60 -2.20
C GLN A 609 33.84 -14.06 -2.00
N HIS A 610 33.87 -14.87 -3.07
CA HIS A 610 34.05 -16.33 -2.97
C HIS A 610 35.32 -16.79 -2.27
N ILE A 611 36.41 -16.07 -2.44
CA ILE A 611 37.76 -16.59 -2.06
C ILE A 611 38.48 -15.74 -1.00
N THR A 612 37.82 -14.72 -0.47
CA THR A 612 38.49 -13.81 0.50
C THR A 612 37.98 -13.98 1.93
N ASP A 613 37.02 -14.83 2.20
CA ASP A 613 36.30 -14.93 3.49
C ASP A 613 35.78 -13.58 3.97
N GLU A 614 35.24 -12.79 3.06
CA GLU A 614 34.73 -11.45 3.29
C GLU A 614 33.42 -11.22 2.54
N LEU A 615 32.58 -10.39 3.13
CA LEU A 615 31.46 -9.71 2.44
C LEU A 615 31.92 -8.28 2.16
N ALA A 616 31.60 -7.76 1.00
CA ALA A 616 31.78 -6.34 0.73
C ALA A 616 30.46 -5.61 0.80
N VAL A 617 30.48 -4.38 1.29
CA VAL A 617 29.33 -3.47 1.31
C VAL A 617 29.70 -2.14 0.68
N TYR A 618 28.91 -1.72 -0.27
CA TYR A 618 29.05 -0.45 -0.99
C TYR A 618 27.92 0.50 -0.65
N ASP A 619 28.26 1.72 -0.29
CA ASP A 619 27.34 2.83 -0.10
C ASP A 619 27.28 3.68 -1.37
N PRO A 620 26.23 3.57 -2.20
CA PRO A 620 26.14 4.30 -3.47
C PRO A 620 25.94 5.81 -3.29
N TYR A 621 25.58 6.28 -2.09
CA TYR A 621 25.35 7.70 -1.81
C TYR A 621 26.65 8.45 -1.51
N ASN A 622 27.60 7.77 -0.87
CA ASN A 622 28.87 8.36 -0.45
C ASN A 622 30.06 7.81 -1.24
N ASP A 623 29.83 6.93 -2.22
CA ASP A 623 30.86 6.24 -2.99
C ASP A 623 31.94 5.59 -2.08
N GLN A 624 31.46 4.85 -1.06
CA GLN A 624 32.31 4.18 -0.09
C GLN A 624 32.09 2.68 -0.12
N LEU A 625 33.16 1.93 -0.05
CA LEU A 625 33.18 0.48 0.04
C LEU A 625 34.03 0.03 1.21
N ILE A 626 33.50 -0.89 2.02
CA ILE A 626 34.26 -1.59 3.07
C ILE A 626 34.07 -3.09 2.97
N GLU A 627 34.96 -3.85 3.60
CA GLU A 627 34.88 -5.31 3.69
C GLU A 627 34.60 -5.72 5.14
N VAL A 628 33.82 -6.78 5.29
CA VAL A 628 33.40 -7.35 6.57
C VAL A 628 33.83 -8.81 6.61
N SER A 629 34.78 -9.12 7.49
CA SER A 629 35.38 -10.45 7.58
C SER A 629 34.39 -11.48 8.14
N ILE A 630 34.30 -12.63 7.48
CA ILE A 630 33.53 -13.79 7.90
C ILE A 630 34.37 -14.58 8.92
N PRO A 631 33.78 -15.00 10.08
CA PRO A 631 34.57 -15.71 11.10
C PRO A 631 35.12 -17.08 10.65
N THR A 632 34.36 -17.79 9.80
CA THR A 632 34.75 -19.11 9.29
C THR A 632 35.77 -19.00 8.15
N PRO A 633 36.98 -19.57 8.27
CA PRO A 633 37.97 -19.58 7.18
C PRO A 633 37.55 -20.55 6.08
N GLU A 634 37.95 -20.27 4.86
CA GLU A 634 37.59 -21.03 3.64
C GLU A 634 36.09 -21.17 3.49
N SER A 635 35.35 -20.11 3.85
CA SER A 635 33.88 -20.07 3.88
C SER A 635 33.24 -20.32 2.50
N PHE A 636 33.83 -19.77 1.46
CA PHE A 636 33.36 -19.82 0.07
C PHE A 636 31.94 -19.35 -0.01
N THR A 637 31.73 -18.04 0.26
CA THR A 637 30.46 -17.38 0.29
C THR A 637 29.78 -17.40 -1.07
N GLN A 638 28.54 -17.86 -1.11
CA GLN A 638 27.75 -17.96 -2.32
C GLN A 638 26.74 -16.82 -2.46
N PHE A 639 25.46 -17.14 -2.59
CA PHE A 639 24.39 -16.14 -2.71
C PHE A 639 24.01 -15.54 -1.36
N THR A 640 23.38 -14.39 -1.44
CA THR A 640 22.90 -13.61 -0.31
C THR A 640 21.42 -13.27 -0.47
N THR A 641 20.75 -12.98 0.63
CA THR A 641 19.38 -12.43 0.66
C THR A 641 19.24 -11.49 1.85
N SER A 642 18.23 -10.60 1.83
CA SER A 642 17.92 -9.73 2.97
C SER A 642 16.61 -10.16 3.62
N ASP A 643 16.50 -9.97 4.94
CA ASP A 643 15.24 -10.07 5.66
C ASP A 643 14.51 -8.71 5.78
N ASN A 644 13.34 -8.70 6.43
CA ASN A 644 12.54 -7.49 6.62
C ASN A 644 13.22 -6.43 7.52
N ASP A 645 14.14 -6.84 8.38
CA ASP A 645 14.93 -5.93 9.24
C ASP A 645 16.14 -5.37 8.50
N GLY A 646 16.38 -5.81 7.27
CA GLY A 646 17.53 -5.45 6.43
C GLY A 646 18.83 -6.08 6.90
N ASN A 647 18.79 -7.19 7.63
CA ASN A 647 19.96 -8.01 7.87
C ASN A 647 20.30 -8.82 6.62
N ILE A 648 21.59 -9.11 6.43
CA ILE A 648 22.07 -9.82 5.25
C ILE A 648 22.35 -11.27 5.59
N TRP A 649 21.61 -12.16 5.00
CA TRP A 649 21.79 -13.60 5.11
C TRP A 649 22.65 -14.10 3.96
N PHE A 650 23.62 -14.97 4.25
CA PHE A 650 24.55 -15.52 3.27
C PHE A 650 24.86 -16.98 3.56
N VAL A 651 25.26 -17.70 2.54
CA VAL A 651 25.61 -19.11 2.64
C VAL A 651 27.10 -19.29 2.50
N GLU A 652 27.69 -20.03 3.41
CA GLU A 652 29.07 -20.49 3.39
C GLU A 652 29.10 -21.95 2.89
N GLN A 653 29.30 -22.13 1.59
CA GLN A 653 29.15 -23.46 0.99
C GLN A 653 30.21 -24.46 1.52
N ARG A 654 31.47 -24.04 1.65
CA ARG A 654 32.53 -24.88 2.20
C ARG A 654 32.52 -24.90 3.71
N GLY A 655 32.21 -23.77 4.33
CA GLY A 655 31.99 -23.65 5.77
C GLY A 655 30.78 -24.43 6.29
N LYS A 656 29.83 -24.76 5.39
CA LYS A 656 28.57 -25.43 5.71
C LYS A 656 27.78 -24.72 6.80
N LYS A 657 27.65 -23.40 6.62
CA LYS A 657 26.95 -22.52 7.53
C LYS A 657 26.00 -21.60 6.80
N LEU A 658 24.96 -21.22 7.50
CA LEU A 658 24.14 -20.06 7.18
C LEU A 658 24.59 -18.92 8.08
N GLY A 659 25.12 -17.86 7.49
CA GLY A 659 25.53 -16.66 8.21
C GLY A 659 24.48 -15.56 8.11
N VAL A 660 24.41 -14.72 9.13
CA VAL A 660 23.65 -13.47 9.10
C VAL A 660 24.49 -12.31 9.59
N VAL A 661 24.52 -11.22 8.84
CA VAL A 661 25.05 -9.93 9.27
C VAL A 661 23.91 -9.11 9.86
N SER A 662 23.89 -8.94 11.16
CA SER A 662 23.01 -8.00 11.84
C SER A 662 23.59 -6.59 11.75
N ILE A 663 22.79 -5.65 11.24
CA ILE A 663 23.25 -4.29 10.95
C ILE A 663 22.59 -3.32 11.91
N SER A 664 23.39 -2.55 12.64
CA SER A 664 22.96 -1.49 13.54
C SER A 664 23.78 -0.22 13.32
N SER A 665 23.17 0.94 13.55
CA SER A 665 23.93 2.19 13.63
C SER A 665 24.51 2.37 15.04
N VAL A 666 25.63 3.11 15.14
CA VAL A 666 26.17 3.47 16.44
C VAL A 666 25.09 4.17 17.26
N PRO A 667 24.69 3.67 18.44
CA PRO A 667 23.66 4.33 19.22
C PRO A 667 24.10 5.76 19.52
N SER A 668 23.31 6.76 19.12
CA SER A 668 23.49 8.09 19.67
C SER A 668 23.33 7.98 21.20
N GLN A 669 24.39 8.23 21.97
CA GLN A 669 24.28 8.33 23.42
C GLN A 669 23.37 9.50 23.78
N ALA A 670 22.08 9.26 23.80
CA ALA A 670 21.08 9.99 24.57
C ALA A 670 19.71 9.32 24.33
N LYS A 671 19.44 8.26 25.04
CA LYS A 671 18.05 7.87 25.29
C LYS A 671 17.55 8.75 26.44
N ALA A 672 17.26 9.99 26.13
CA ALA A 672 16.27 10.72 26.92
C ALA A 672 14.90 10.30 26.33
N VAL A 673 14.23 9.45 27.06
CA VAL A 673 12.80 9.22 26.87
C VAL A 673 12.11 10.57 27.11
N ILE A 674 11.82 11.28 26.05
CA ILE A 674 10.80 12.32 26.03
C ILE A 674 9.72 11.71 25.13
N ASP A 675 8.65 11.37 25.81
CA ASP A 675 7.36 11.04 25.24
C ASP A 675 6.91 12.21 24.36
N SER A 676 7.27 12.21 23.08
CA SER A 676 6.94 13.25 22.09
C SER A 676 5.58 13.02 21.42
N SER A 677 4.71 12.21 22.09
CA SER A 677 3.35 11.97 21.62
C SER A 677 2.38 13.14 21.88
N ASP A 678 2.80 14.20 22.58
CA ASP A 678 1.85 15.21 23.08
C ASP A 678 1.73 16.50 22.25
N GLU A 679 2.65 16.85 21.36
CA GLU A 679 2.56 18.17 20.71
C GLU A 679 1.93 18.22 19.32
N LEU A 680 1.91 17.12 18.56
CA LEU A 680 1.20 17.08 17.27
C LEU A 680 -0.25 16.56 17.37
N GLN A 681 -0.63 15.95 18.50
CA GLN A 681 -2.01 15.51 18.76
C GLN A 681 -2.94 16.64 19.24
N LEU A 682 -2.43 17.74 19.75
CA LEU A 682 -3.23 18.82 20.35
C LEU A 682 -4.16 19.52 19.34
N ASN A 683 -3.74 19.72 18.09
CA ASN A 683 -4.57 20.41 17.10
C ASN A 683 -5.77 19.58 16.60
N TYR A 684 -5.65 18.27 16.50
CA TYR A 684 -6.76 17.39 16.09
C TYR A 684 -7.75 17.15 17.23
N ALA A 685 -7.26 16.96 18.45
CA ALA A 685 -8.11 16.81 19.62
C ALA A 685 -8.92 18.09 19.89
N GLU A 686 -8.38 19.27 19.63
CA GLU A 686 -9.06 20.56 19.78
C GLU A 686 -10.17 20.78 18.74
N ILE A 687 -10.06 20.22 17.53
CA ILE A 687 -11.09 20.32 16.49
C ILE A 687 -12.12 19.19 16.61
N VAL A 688 -11.68 17.96 16.84
CA VAL A 688 -12.54 16.77 16.87
C VAL A 688 -13.27 16.63 18.21
N SER A 689 -12.65 16.99 19.32
CA SER A 689 -13.26 16.91 20.66
C SER A 689 -14.50 17.79 20.85
N PRO A 690 -14.54 19.08 20.42
CA PRO A 690 -15.77 19.87 20.46
C PRO A 690 -16.87 19.33 19.54
N LEU A 691 -16.52 18.78 18.38
CA LEU A 691 -17.49 18.17 17.45
C LEU A 691 -18.09 16.88 18.03
N ILE A 692 -17.29 16.04 18.66
CA ILE A 692 -17.75 14.84 19.38
C ILE A 692 -18.64 15.24 20.57
N ALA A 693 -18.20 16.23 21.37
CA ALA A 693 -18.97 16.73 22.51
C ALA A 693 -20.32 17.33 22.04
N ALA A 694 -20.31 18.15 20.99
CA ALA A 694 -21.52 18.71 20.41
C ALA A 694 -22.46 17.62 19.86
N GLY A 695 -21.93 16.58 19.21
CA GLY A 695 -22.67 15.42 18.74
C GLY A 695 -23.32 14.63 19.89
N ILE A 696 -22.57 14.37 20.97
CA ILE A 696 -23.08 13.67 22.16
C ILE A 696 -24.17 14.50 22.87
N ILE A 697 -23.95 15.80 23.05
CA ILE A 697 -24.92 16.71 23.68
C ILE A 697 -26.18 16.81 22.83
N ALA A 698 -26.06 17.01 21.52
CA ALA A 698 -27.19 17.07 20.61
C ALA A 698 -27.99 15.75 20.62
N THR A 699 -27.32 14.61 20.55
CA THR A 699 -27.94 13.28 20.58
C THR A 699 -28.65 13.03 21.90
N SER A 700 -28.04 13.41 23.03
CA SER A 700 -28.64 13.25 24.36
C SER A 700 -29.86 14.13 24.57
N LEU A 701 -29.81 15.40 24.17
CA LEU A 701 -30.93 16.32 24.26
C LEU A 701 -32.11 15.90 23.38
N PHE A 702 -31.83 15.40 22.18
CA PHE A 702 -32.84 14.88 21.28
C PHE A 702 -33.42 13.54 21.71
N PHE A 703 -32.61 12.68 22.34
CA PHE A 703 -33.09 11.40 22.89
C PHE A 703 -34.12 11.66 24.02
N VAL A 704 -33.78 12.54 24.96
CA VAL A 704 -34.68 12.94 26.08
C VAL A 704 -35.98 13.50 25.51
N LYS A 705 -35.89 14.35 24.48
CA LYS A 705 -37.06 14.93 23.82
C LYS A 705 -37.87 13.88 23.07
N SER A 706 -37.24 12.95 22.36
CA SER A 706 -37.92 11.86 21.64
C SER A 706 -38.70 10.92 22.57
N VAL A 707 -38.10 10.60 23.75
CA VAL A 707 -38.80 9.82 24.79
C VAL A 707 -39.99 10.57 25.36
N HIS A 708 -39.88 11.88 25.57
CA HIS A 708 -40.97 12.72 26.06
C HIS A 708 -42.08 12.83 25.03
N ASP A 709 -41.77 13.07 23.75
CA ASP A 709 -42.75 13.14 22.67
C ASP A 709 -43.46 11.78 22.43
N LYS A 710 -42.72 10.65 22.62
CA LYS A 710 -43.28 9.29 22.56
C LYS A 710 -44.36 9.06 23.63
N ARG A 711 -44.06 9.37 24.89
CA ARG A 711 -45.05 9.25 25.99
C ARG A 711 -46.30 10.05 25.71
N ARG A 712 -46.13 11.28 25.23
CA ARG A 712 -47.22 12.19 24.89
C ARG A 712 -48.09 11.70 23.70
N ILE A 713 -47.50 11.01 22.72
CA ILE A 713 -48.24 10.43 21.58
C ILE A 713 -48.98 9.17 22.01
N ASP A 714 -48.38 8.31 22.84
CA ASP A 714 -49.05 7.12 23.38
C ASP A 714 -50.24 7.48 24.25
N GLU A 715 -50.17 8.57 25.06
CA GLU A 715 -51.31 9.13 25.82
C GLU A 715 -52.45 9.65 24.92
N LEU A 716 -52.10 10.26 23.79
CA LEU A 716 -53.05 10.75 22.81
C LEU A 716 -53.79 9.61 22.08
N LEU A 717 -53.08 8.51 21.81
CA LEU A 717 -53.67 7.34 21.15
C LEU A 717 -54.56 6.51 22.13
N GLN A 718 -54.18 6.43 23.43
CA GLN A 718 -54.99 5.74 24.46
C GLN A 718 -56.27 6.48 24.83
N ASN A 719 -56.24 7.80 24.91
CA ASN A 719 -57.43 8.61 25.21
C ASN A 719 -58.51 8.56 24.14
N ASP A 720 -58.18 8.18 22.91
CA ASP A 720 -59.17 8.01 21.83
C ASP A 720 -59.86 6.63 21.85
N VAL A 721 -59.19 5.60 22.39
CA VAL A 721 -59.79 4.26 22.55
C VAL A 721 -60.84 4.26 23.68
N THR A 722 -60.62 5.08 24.74
CA THR A 722 -61.57 5.21 25.86
C THR A 722 -62.79 6.12 25.55
N LYS A 723 -62.75 6.91 24.45
CA LYS A 723 -63.90 7.73 23.99
C LYS A 723 -64.77 7.04 22.93
N SER A 724 -64.35 5.90 22.39
CA SER A 724 -65.10 5.10 21.39
C SER A 724 -65.69 3.80 21.97
N SER A 725 -65.53 3.55 23.24
CA SER A 725 -66.28 2.58 24.08
C SER A 725 -67.30 3.33 24.92
#